data_9f9c91be755ab2c187f78a09fd5914c9
#
_entry.id   9f9c91be755ab2c187f78a09fd5914c9
#
_cell.length_a   1.000
_cell.length_b   1.000
_cell.length_c   1.000
_cell.angle_alpha   90.00
_cell.angle_beta   90.00
_cell.angle_gamma   90.00
#
_symmetry.space_group_name_H-M   'P 1'
#
loop_
_entity.id
_entity.type
_entity.pdbx_description
1 polymer ?
#
loop_
_entity_poly.entity_id
_entity_poly.type
_entity_poly.pdbx_seq_one_letter_code
_entity_poly.pdbx_strand_id
1 'polypeptide(L)'
;MKSTKKLLSLLLVIAMIFSLAIPVLAEGETTAASLATWTGGTSFTNNGEGDVLSGIELSVGAVKSDSTLKNHQLKLGADYGSLSATPWYGSDYYAEGTQFAYVTFSLSTKGYENLELKTVLGGNARVPLTYKWAYSLDNETWVTVDTTVNAAAQTTIDGAATTTVALPAAAADQETLYLRLMQTEGAKPNDKGKGTNAGALYIYEMGIAGTVKAQEQHKPLAGKTVILHSNDVHGAIKGYANIAALKAEYEAEGATVILVDAGDYSQGTTYVSSTKGLDAVKMMNVAGYDFATLGNHEFDYGYEQLKSNMSEAKFKVLCANVLDAEGNSIFDATAIKEVNGVKIGFFGLETPETQTKANPALIKGLQFLGGEKMYECAQAQVAALKDAGADIIVCLAHLGVDGESEPNRSVDLFAKVEGIDFIIDGHSHSVMEKGPSDEPIQSTGTQFKNIGVIVIDNATKTIESNKLVAVTEESAKDKAVEVAAADIIERITAEYGAVFAKSEVELNGDKAPGNRNMETNLGDLITDSMMWQILKDADSLAVPAENIVAVTNGGGIRAWIHKGEITKNDVLTVLPFGNTLTVIYVKGADLLEALEASTYCTPAAVGGFPQIAGMKITVVTKAQYDANAETYPDSTYHGPKSINRVTIDEVNGKPFDPNATYAVATNNFTAAGGDTYYAFARSEGSIDTGYTLDTILMDYIKEELNGVIGEKYAEPDGRITIKNFSDIDNSGYREGIELAAAKGIINGYADGTFKPDAQVTRAQFITMLYRVAGSPEVEIPEGKTEIELGFTDADTISDEYKTAVAWGVQNGIIKGYEDGTFRPNQAISRAQMATMLYRYLTLEDVWGAASDEMKATYDFTDKDDIAAPYVEAVNFMANMEFIKGFADGHFGPDETVTRGQAATVFARIFDAVN
;
A
#
# COMPACT_ATOMS: atom_id res chain seq x y z
N MET A 1 38.47 20.37 5.86
CA MET A 1 38.81 19.03 6.34
C MET A 1 37.58 18.46 7.04
N LYS A 2 36.81 17.66 6.33
CA LYS A 2 35.60 17.02 6.82
C LYS A 2 35.99 15.66 7.42
N SER A 3 35.78 15.50 8.71
CA SER A 3 35.96 14.24 9.41
C SER A 3 34.61 13.53 9.48
N THR A 4 34.43 12.56 8.62
CA THR A 4 33.33 11.58 8.68
C THR A 4 33.58 10.63 9.85
N LYS A 5 32.74 10.67 10.87
CA LYS A 5 32.74 9.67 11.94
C LYS A 5 31.87 8.50 11.49
N LYS A 6 32.52 7.38 11.17
CA LYS A 6 31.86 6.09 11.00
C LYS A 6 31.44 5.57 12.37
N LEU A 7 30.16 5.30 12.54
CA LEU A 7 29.66 4.46 13.63
C LEU A 7 30.19 3.04 13.42
N LEU A 8 30.90 2.52 14.37
CA LEU A 8 31.35 1.12 14.38
C LEU A 8 30.25 0.30 15.05
N SER A 9 29.37 -0.28 14.26
CA SER A 9 28.52 -1.39 14.70
C SER A 9 29.35 -2.68 14.66
N LEU A 10 29.48 -3.34 15.80
CA LEU A 10 30.09 -4.65 15.88
C LEU A 10 29.00 -5.69 15.59
N LEU A 11 28.91 -6.12 14.34
CA LEU A 11 28.12 -7.29 13.91
C LEU A 11 28.88 -8.53 14.32
N LEU A 12 28.30 -9.37 15.15
CA LEU A 12 28.71 -10.76 15.32
C LEU A 12 27.62 -11.61 14.68
N VAL A 13 27.84 -12.00 13.42
CA VAL A 13 26.98 -12.95 12.70
C VAL A 13 27.52 -14.34 12.98
N ILE A 14 26.73 -15.17 13.65
CA ILE A 14 26.93 -16.62 13.65
C ILE A 14 25.75 -17.22 12.89
N ALA A 15 25.96 -17.54 11.61
CA ALA A 15 25.01 -18.31 10.82
C ALA A 15 25.21 -19.79 11.12
N MET A 16 24.21 -20.46 11.62
CA MET A 16 24.07 -21.90 11.58
C MET A 16 22.77 -22.27 10.89
N ILE A 17 22.89 -22.97 9.78
CA ILE A 17 21.77 -23.56 9.02
C ILE A 17 21.45 -24.91 9.66
N PHE A 18 20.22 -25.12 10.13
CA PHE A 18 19.68 -26.44 10.44
C PHE A 18 18.29 -26.62 9.86
N SER A 19 18.05 -27.78 9.31
CA SER A 19 16.80 -28.22 8.72
C SER A 19 15.77 -28.62 9.78
N LEU A 20 14.52 -28.20 9.57
CA LEU A 20 13.36 -28.49 10.41
C LEU A 20 13.02 -29.99 10.45
N ALA A 21 13.06 -30.59 11.63
CA ALA A 21 12.30 -31.81 11.96
C ALA A 21 11.34 -31.45 13.09
N ILE A 22 10.03 -31.55 12.84
CA ILE A 22 8.98 -31.25 13.81
C ILE A 22 8.67 -32.51 14.63
N PRO A 23 8.72 -32.50 15.97
CA PRO A 23 8.28 -33.64 16.75
C PRO A 23 6.74 -33.68 16.81
N VAL A 24 6.16 -34.81 16.45
CA VAL A 24 4.75 -35.11 16.68
C VAL A 24 4.54 -35.34 18.20
N LEU A 25 3.84 -34.43 18.86
CA LEU A 25 3.40 -34.59 20.26
C LEU A 25 2.03 -35.26 20.32
N ALA A 26 1.89 -36.20 21.24
CA ALA A 26 0.65 -36.89 21.52
C ALA A 26 -0.38 -35.95 22.18
N GLU A 27 -1.67 -36.20 21.92
CA GLU A 27 -2.80 -35.42 22.41
C GLU A 27 -2.76 -35.25 23.94
N GLY A 28 -2.89 -34.05 24.45
CA GLY A 28 -3.47 -33.77 25.75
C GLY A 28 -2.87 -32.73 26.67
N GLU A 29 -1.69 -32.12 26.46
CA GLU A 29 -1.23 -31.06 27.34
C GLU A 29 -0.47 -29.98 26.60
N THR A 30 -1.01 -28.73 26.60
CA THR A 30 -0.33 -27.54 26.16
C THR A 30 0.71 -27.10 27.21
N THR A 31 1.91 -27.66 27.17
CA THR A 31 3.03 -27.19 27.98
C THR A 31 3.75 -26.06 27.25
N ALA A 32 3.97 -24.94 27.94
CA ALA A 32 4.78 -23.85 27.42
C ALA A 32 6.18 -24.35 27.13
N ALA A 33 6.63 -24.26 25.87
CA ALA A 33 7.98 -24.61 25.47
C ALA A 33 8.90 -23.41 25.61
N SER A 34 10.13 -23.61 26.10
CA SER A 34 11.16 -22.56 26.12
C SER A 34 11.70 -22.38 24.71
N LEU A 35 11.44 -21.23 24.09
CA LEU A 35 11.96 -20.89 22.76
C LEU A 35 13.46 -20.54 22.82
N ALA A 36 13.85 -19.76 23.81
CA ALA A 36 15.25 -19.37 23.99
C ALA A 36 15.52 -19.03 25.43
N THR A 37 16.66 -19.45 25.93
CA THR A 37 17.16 -19.06 27.25
C THR A 37 18.65 -18.71 27.18
N TRP A 38 19.01 -17.57 27.75
CA TRP A 38 20.38 -17.18 27.95
C TRP A 38 20.67 -17.10 29.45
N THR A 39 21.67 -17.81 29.88
CA THR A 39 22.10 -17.90 31.30
C THR A 39 23.59 -17.67 31.41
N GLY A 40 24.01 -16.44 31.28
CA GLY A 40 25.41 -16.02 31.46
C GLY A 40 26.44 -16.74 30.56
N GLY A 41 27.32 -15.97 29.91
CA GLY A 41 28.34 -16.50 28.98
C GLY A 41 28.27 -15.82 27.60
N THR A 42 29.08 -16.34 26.66
CA THR A 42 29.22 -15.80 25.31
C THR A 42 28.29 -16.42 24.28
N SER A 43 27.39 -17.34 24.71
CA SER A 43 26.49 -18.04 23.81
C SER A 43 25.10 -18.22 24.40
N PHE A 44 24.09 -18.17 23.57
CA PHE A 44 22.75 -18.59 23.90
C PHE A 44 22.60 -20.10 23.73
N THR A 45 21.95 -20.76 24.68
CA THR A 45 21.60 -22.18 24.55
C THR A 45 20.11 -22.35 24.36
N ASN A 46 19.75 -23.20 23.41
CA ASN A 46 18.39 -23.69 23.23
C ASN A 46 18.14 -24.86 24.17
N ASN A 47 17.12 -24.77 25.01
CA ASN A 47 16.81 -25.84 26.01
C ASN A 47 15.65 -26.75 25.56
N GLY A 48 15.22 -26.66 24.31
CA GLY A 48 14.18 -27.52 23.73
C GLY A 48 14.74 -28.54 22.75
N GLU A 49 14.23 -29.77 22.79
CA GLU A 49 14.44 -30.73 21.69
C GLU A 49 13.72 -30.19 20.45
N GLY A 50 14.44 -29.69 19.49
CA GLY A 50 13.91 -29.19 18.22
C GLY A 50 14.33 -27.77 17.93
N ASP A 51 15.12 -27.69 16.93
CA ASP A 51 15.57 -26.56 16.15
C ASP A 51 14.99 -25.18 16.45
N VAL A 52 15.86 -24.26 16.64
CA VAL A 52 15.87 -22.90 16.08
C VAL A 52 16.48 -21.87 17.00
N LEU A 53 17.59 -21.37 16.62
CA LEU A 53 17.91 -19.94 16.71
C LEU A 53 18.89 -19.60 15.58
N SER A 54 18.37 -19.33 14.42
CA SER A 54 19.10 -18.59 13.41
C SER A 54 18.99 -17.10 13.75
N GLY A 55 20.09 -16.49 14.20
CA GLY A 55 20.21 -15.04 14.28
C GLY A 55 19.70 -14.37 15.54
N ILE A 56 20.48 -14.38 16.62
CA ILE A 56 20.35 -13.34 17.65
C ILE A 56 21.31 -12.22 17.31
N GLU A 57 20.77 -11.09 16.88
CA GLU A 57 21.53 -9.87 16.69
C GLU A 57 21.44 -9.01 17.94
N LEU A 58 22.58 -8.64 18.51
CA LEU A 58 22.66 -7.80 19.69
C LEU A 58 23.13 -6.41 19.28
N SER A 59 22.28 -5.39 19.40
CA SER A 59 22.67 -4.01 19.15
C SER A 59 22.46 -3.13 20.37
N VAL A 60 23.38 -2.20 20.60
CA VAL A 60 23.29 -1.16 21.64
C VAL A 60 23.13 0.17 20.94
N GLY A 61 22.01 0.85 21.16
CA GLY A 61 21.76 2.18 20.62
C GLY A 61 21.57 3.21 21.73
N ALA A 62 22.08 4.42 21.49
CA ALA A 62 21.73 5.60 22.26
C ALA A 62 21.26 6.67 21.27
N VAL A 63 20.07 7.21 21.48
CA VAL A 63 19.55 8.25 20.59
C VAL A 63 19.78 9.60 21.23
N LYS A 64 20.98 10.15 21.02
CA LYS A 64 21.28 11.58 21.01
C LYS A 64 22.47 11.90 20.12
N SER A 65 22.31 12.93 19.31
CA SER A 65 23.35 13.46 18.42
C SER A 65 24.39 14.34 19.12
N ASP A 66 24.61 14.18 20.41
CA ASP A 66 25.57 14.99 21.13
C ASP A 66 26.95 14.30 21.27
N SER A 67 27.98 15.06 20.93
CA SER A 67 29.37 14.65 20.81
C SER A 67 30.06 14.28 22.11
N THR A 68 29.35 14.29 23.24
CA THR A 68 29.91 14.01 24.60
C THR A 68 29.79 12.56 25.04
N LEU A 69 29.04 11.72 24.28
CA LEU A 69 28.93 10.28 24.56
C LEU A 69 30.15 9.52 24.03
N LYS A 70 31.26 9.61 24.71
CA LYS A 70 32.46 8.83 24.43
C LYS A 70 32.35 7.42 25.03
N ASN A 71 32.36 6.40 24.13
CA ASN A 71 32.64 4.98 24.45
C ASN A 71 31.60 4.25 25.31
N HIS A 72 30.39 4.08 24.79
CA HIS A 72 29.51 3.02 25.29
C HIS A 72 29.84 1.73 24.56
N GLN A 73 30.41 0.76 25.24
CA GLN A 73 30.64 -0.60 24.73
C GLN A 73 29.82 -1.58 25.54
N LEU A 74 29.08 -2.44 24.86
CA LEU A 74 28.58 -3.66 25.48
C LEU A 74 29.79 -4.56 25.75
N LYS A 75 30.05 -4.87 27.01
CA LYS A 75 31.09 -5.84 27.38
C LYS A 75 30.43 -7.14 27.80
N LEU A 76 30.80 -8.21 27.14
CA LEU A 76 30.54 -9.55 27.64
C LEU A 76 31.46 -9.75 28.83
N GLY A 77 30.89 -9.87 30.03
CA GLY A 77 31.67 -10.11 31.24
C GLY A 77 32.18 -11.54 31.28
N ALA A 78 33.44 -11.75 30.98
CA ALA A 78 34.05 -13.08 31.01
C ALA A 78 34.07 -13.72 32.40
N ASP A 79 34.03 -12.90 33.47
CA ASP A 79 34.22 -13.38 34.84
C ASP A 79 32.94 -13.62 35.63
N TYR A 80 31.78 -13.22 35.14
CA TYR A 80 30.50 -13.28 35.89
C TYR A 80 29.33 -13.92 35.15
N GLY A 81 29.55 -14.44 33.96
CA GLY A 81 28.49 -15.09 33.20
C GLY A 81 27.30 -14.16 32.89
N SER A 82 27.54 -12.84 32.72
CA SER A 82 26.48 -11.86 32.44
C SER A 82 26.84 -10.89 31.32
N LEU A 83 25.81 -10.40 30.60
CA LEU A 83 25.91 -9.25 29.71
C LEU A 83 25.94 -7.97 30.56
N SER A 84 26.97 -7.14 30.42
CA SER A 84 27.00 -5.84 31.09
C SER A 84 27.08 -4.69 30.10
N ALA A 85 26.28 -3.68 30.34
CA ALA A 85 26.35 -2.42 29.62
C ALA A 85 26.97 -1.35 30.50
N THR A 86 28.06 -0.77 30.08
CA THR A 86 28.73 0.32 30.80
C THR A 86 29.09 1.45 29.83
N PRO A 87 28.99 2.71 30.25
CA PRO A 87 28.20 3.30 31.35
C PRO A 87 26.80 3.73 30.88
N TRP A 88 25.78 3.50 31.71
CA TRP A 88 24.42 3.86 31.45
C TRP A 88 24.07 5.31 31.86
N TYR A 89 24.93 6.00 32.63
CA TYR A 89 24.65 7.33 33.17
C TYR A 89 25.84 8.30 33.27
N GLY A 90 25.59 9.55 32.84
CA GLY A 90 26.16 10.77 33.36
C GLY A 90 25.04 11.62 34.00
N SER A 91 25.39 12.56 34.87
CA SER A 91 24.47 13.40 35.63
C SER A 91 23.50 14.25 34.82
N ASP A 92 23.69 14.30 33.50
CA ASP A 92 22.95 15.19 32.59
C ASP A 92 21.84 14.47 31.81
N TYR A 93 21.54 13.20 32.14
CA TYR A 93 20.55 12.36 31.42
C TYR A 93 19.09 12.54 31.83
N TYR A 94 18.83 13.40 32.81
CA TYR A 94 17.49 13.62 33.36
C TYR A 94 16.81 14.92 32.91
N ALA A 95 17.36 15.62 31.91
CA ALA A 95 16.67 16.75 31.29
C ALA A 95 15.53 16.24 30.39
N GLU A 96 14.34 16.84 30.52
CA GLU A 96 13.18 16.57 29.71
C GLU A 96 13.51 16.42 28.23
N GLY A 97 12.98 15.36 27.59
CA GLY A 97 13.15 15.10 26.15
C GLY A 97 14.40 14.27 25.78
N THR A 98 15.06 13.61 26.74
CA THR A 98 16.21 12.73 26.47
C THR A 98 15.78 11.29 26.27
N GLN A 99 16.15 10.69 25.12
CA GLN A 99 15.94 9.25 24.88
C GLN A 99 16.95 8.42 25.68
N PHE A 100 16.45 7.33 26.23
CA PHE A 100 17.18 6.46 27.15
C PHE A 100 18.04 5.41 26.44
N ALA A 101 19.08 4.91 27.11
CA ALA A 101 19.86 3.80 26.61
C ALA A 101 19.05 2.51 26.60
N TYR A 102 19.23 1.70 25.56
CA TYR A 102 18.51 0.45 25.35
C TYR A 102 19.42 -0.67 24.85
N VAL A 103 18.98 -1.91 25.07
CA VAL A 103 19.58 -3.11 24.48
C VAL A 103 18.53 -3.76 23.60
N THR A 104 18.86 -4.06 22.35
CA THR A 104 17.97 -4.70 21.40
C THR A 104 18.41 -6.13 21.14
N PHE A 105 17.42 -7.03 21.04
CA PHE A 105 17.58 -8.44 20.69
C PHE A 105 16.65 -8.74 19.52
N SER A 106 17.02 -9.68 18.66
CA SER A 106 16.13 -10.22 17.64
C SER A 106 16.10 -11.74 17.67
N LEU A 107 14.95 -12.33 17.40
CA LEU A 107 14.75 -13.77 17.34
C LEU A 107 13.52 -14.09 16.50
N SER A 108 13.40 -15.35 16.03
CA SER A 108 12.16 -15.84 15.43
C SER A 108 11.19 -16.34 16.50
N THR A 109 9.92 -16.01 16.35
CA THR A 109 8.82 -16.57 17.16
C THR A 109 7.86 -17.38 16.29
N LYS A 110 8.30 -17.73 15.08
CA LYS A 110 7.50 -18.50 14.10
C LYS A 110 7.01 -19.81 14.70
N GLY A 111 5.72 -20.06 14.56
CA GLY A 111 5.09 -21.27 15.11
C GLY A 111 4.79 -21.23 16.62
N TYR A 112 4.89 -20.07 17.26
CA TYR A 112 4.62 -19.93 18.70
C TYR A 112 3.64 -18.80 18.98
N GLU A 113 2.80 -19.00 20.00
CA GLU A 113 1.85 -18.00 20.54
C GLU A 113 1.96 -17.93 22.07
N ASN A 114 1.20 -17.02 22.68
CA ASN A 114 1.20 -16.82 24.15
C ASN A 114 2.61 -16.63 24.71
N LEU A 115 3.39 -15.73 24.12
CA LEU A 115 4.79 -15.55 24.45
C LEU A 115 4.97 -14.88 25.82
N GLU A 116 5.86 -15.44 26.64
CA GLU A 116 6.31 -14.88 27.91
C GLU A 116 7.80 -14.65 27.91
N LEU A 117 8.21 -13.44 28.25
CA LEU A 117 9.61 -13.03 28.36
C LEU A 117 10.05 -12.99 29.84
N LYS A 118 10.86 -13.92 30.25
CA LYS A 118 11.50 -13.93 31.58
C LYS A 118 12.79 -13.15 31.55
N THR A 119 13.02 -12.32 32.54
CA THR A 119 14.25 -11.50 32.68
C THR A 119 14.74 -11.52 34.12
N VAL A 120 16.03 -11.77 34.32
CA VAL A 120 16.68 -11.70 35.63
C VAL A 120 17.73 -10.60 35.58
N LEU A 121 17.45 -9.49 36.25
CA LEU A 121 18.25 -8.28 36.19
C LEU A 121 18.87 -7.96 37.56
N GLY A 122 20.12 -7.55 37.53
CA GLY A 122 20.81 -6.92 38.66
C GLY A 122 21.60 -5.71 38.22
N GLY A 123 22.22 -5.04 39.15
CA GLY A 123 23.02 -3.87 38.82
C GLY A 123 23.80 -3.37 40.02
N ASN A 124 24.82 -2.58 39.80
CA ASN A 124 25.44 -1.89 40.89
C ASN A 124 24.53 -0.75 41.42
N ALA A 125 24.84 -0.19 42.59
CA ALA A 125 23.99 0.80 43.25
C ALA A 125 23.77 2.12 42.50
N ARG A 126 24.12 2.19 41.19
CA ARG A 126 24.10 3.39 40.36
C ARG A 126 23.23 3.22 39.11
N VAL A 127 22.59 2.06 38.90
CA VAL A 127 21.68 1.84 37.80
C VAL A 127 20.23 2.12 38.20
N PRO A 128 19.35 2.50 37.29
CA PRO A 128 17.89 2.51 37.50
C PRO A 128 17.43 1.13 37.94
N LEU A 129 16.37 1.11 38.71
CA LEU A 129 15.80 -0.14 39.22
C LEU A 129 14.61 -0.60 38.37
N THR A 130 14.15 0.19 37.41
CA THR A 130 12.97 -0.12 36.62
C THR A 130 13.20 0.08 35.14
N TYR A 131 12.71 -0.87 34.35
CA TYR A 131 12.80 -0.95 32.90
C TYR A 131 11.44 -1.36 32.31
N LYS A 132 11.28 -1.20 31.00
CA LYS A 132 10.20 -1.79 30.21
C LYS A 132 10.77 -2.48 28.98
N TRP A 133 10.05 -3.48 28.52
CA TRP A 133 10.29 -4.07 27.22
C TRP A 133 9.46 -3.33 26.17
N ALA A 134 10.02 -3.18 24.99
CA ALA A 134 9.29 -2.88 23.76
C ALA A 134 9.60 -3.94 22.73
N TYR A 135 8.67 -4.16 21.83
CA TYR A 135 8.88 -5.03 20.68
C TYR A 135 8.66 -4.26 19.36
N SER A 136 9.23 -4.79 18.29
CA SER A 136 9.07 -4.27 16.93
C SER A 136 9.10 -5.42 15.94
N LEU A 137 8.37 -5.28 14.84
CA LEU A 137 8.34 -6.23 13.74
C LEU A 137 9.23 -5.80 12.56
N ASP A 138 9.57 -4.52 12.49
CA ASP A 138 10.34 -3.87 11.43
C ASP A 138 11.69 -3.27 11.91
N ASN A 139 11.97 -3.31 13.20
CA ASN A 139 13.09 -2.66 13.88
C ASN A 139 13.07 -1.10 13.85
N GLU A 140 11.99 -0.51 13.34
CA GLU A 140 11.79 0.93 13.22
C GLU A 140 10.68 1.40 14.16
N THR A 141 9.50 0.79 14.07
CA THR A 141 8.32 1.11 14.88
C THR A 141 8.30 0.27 16.17
N TRP A 142 8.30 0.91 17.35
CA TRP A 142 8.43 0.24 18.64
C TRP A 142 7.19 0.40 19.50
N VAL A 143 6.64 -0.72 19.95
CA VAL A 143 5.49 -0.79 20.85
C VAL A 143 5.97 -1.18 22.25
N THR A 144 5.70 -0.33 23.25
CA THR A 144 6.08 -0.59 24.64
C THR A 144 5.12 -1.58 25.30
N VAL A 145 5.67 -2.59 25.97
CA VAL A 145 4.88 -3.53 26.79
C VAL A 145 4.69 -2.93 28.18
N ASP A 146 3.45 -2.85 28.64
CA ASP A 146 3.08 -2.10 29.86
C ASP A 146 3.38 -2.86 31.18
N THR A 147 4.41 -3.67 31.21
CA THR A 147 4.88 -4.35 32.42
C THR A 147 6.24 -3.82 32.84
N THR A 148 6.35 -3.39 34.08
CA THR A 148 7.62 -2.91 34.62
C THR A 148 8.56 -4.07 34.94
N VAL A 149 9.76 -4.02 34.40
CA VAL A 149 10.85 -4.96 34.69
C VAL A 149 11.75 -4.36 35.76
N ASN A 150 11.95 -5.10 36.84
CA ASN A 150 12.78 -4.62 37.98
C ASN A 150 14.21 -5.17 37.91
N ALA A 151 15.17 -4.35 38.26
CA ALA A 151 16.55 -4.77 38.51
C ALA A 151 16.85 -4.63 40.00
N ALA A 152 17.45 -5.65 40.63
CA ALA A 152 17.90 -5.55 41.98
C ALA A 152 19.25 -4.82 42.07
N ALA A 153 19.50 -4.08 43.16
CA ALA A 153 20.82 -3.47 43.43
C ALA A 153 21.83 -4.53 43.86
N GLN A 154 22.07 -5.53 43.01
CA GLN A 154 22.91 -6.69 43.26
C GLN A 154 23.86 -6.94 42.07
N THR A 155 25.08 -7.36 42.36
CA THR A 155 26.10 -7.65 41.34
C THR A 155 26.34 -9.16 41.15
N THR A 156 25.47 -9.99 41.71
CA THR A 156 25.47 -11.45 41.59
C THR A 156 24.06 -11.94 41.26
N ILE A 157 23.95 -13.12 40.66
CA ILE A 157 22.66 -13.72 40.30
C ILE A 157 21.77 -13.99 41.52
N ASP A 158 22.42 -14.35 42.66
CA ASP A 158 21.73 -14.56 43.95
C ASP A 158 21.21 -13.23 44.47
N GLY A 159 19.89 -13.05 44.43
CA GLY A 159 19.23 -11.83 44.83
C GLY A 159 18.91 -10.86 43.67
N ALA A 160 19.24 -11.19 42.43
CA ALA A 160 18.76 -10.45 41.25
C ALA A 160 17.25 -10.50 41.12
N ALA A 161 16.66 -9.47 40.53
CA ALA A 161 15.20 -9.39 40.35
C ALA A 161 14.77 -10.18 39.12
N THR A 162 13.83 -11.10 39.31
CA THR A 162 13.19 -11.83 38.24
C THR A 162 11.85 -11.19 37.88
N THR A 163 11.62 -10.95 36.59
CA THR A 163 10.35 -10.44 36.07
C THR A 163 9.95 -11.25 34.85
N THR A 164 8.67 -11.69 34.81
CA THR A 164 8.06 -12.32 33.63
C THR A 164 7.07 -11.32 33.01
N VAL A 165 7.14 -11.16 31.68
CA VAL A 165 6.36 -10.22 30.91
C VAL A 165 5.65 -10.99 29.79
N ALA A 166 4.31 -10.98 29.77
CA ALA A 166 3.56 -11.49 28.63
C ALA A 166 3.71 -10.52 27.45
N LEU A 167 4.06 -11.05 26.28
CA LEU A 167 4.13 -10.25 25.07
C LEU A 167 2.75 -10.20 24.39
N PRO A 168 2.40 -9.09 23.73
CA PRO A 168 1.16 -9.00 22.97
C PRO A 168 1.09 -10.03 21.84
N ALA A 169 -0.12 -10.40 21.44
CA ALA A 169 -0.36 -11.38 20.37
C ALA A 169 0.37 -11.03 19.05
N ALA A 170 0.52 -9.75 18.74
CA ALA A 170 1.26 -9.30 17.56
C ALA A 170 2.75 -9.70 17.54
N ALA A 171 3.34 -10.02 18.68
CA ALA A 171 4.72 -10.51 18.77
C ALA A 171 4.84 -12.01 18.46
N ALA A 172 3.73 -12.73 18.38
CA ALA A 172 3.67 -14.15 18.10
C ALA A 172 3.80 -14.45 16.61
N ASP A 173 4.30 -15.63 16.28
CA ASP A 173 4.37 -16.15 14.90
C ASP A 173 5.14 -15.27 13.91
N GLN A 174 6.17 -14.59 14.35
CA GLN A 174 6.97 -13.69 13.54
C GLN A 174 8.27 -14.36 13.05
N GLU A 175 8.62 -14.15 11.78
CA GLU A 175 9.95 -14.56 11.23
C GLU A 175 11.08 -13.87 12.00
N THR A 176 10.91 -12.58 12.28
CA THR A 176 11.83 -11.83 13.11
C THR A 176 11.06 -10.94 14.06
N LEU A 177 11.26 -11.14 15.36
CA LEU A 177 10.77 -10.28 16.42
C LEU A 177 11.97 -9.53 17.01
N TYR A 178 11.88 -8.21 17.06
CA TYR A 178 12.86 -7.38 17.77
C TYR A 178 12.35 -7.05 19.17
N LEU A 179 13.18 -7.23 20.17
CA LEU A 179 12.87 -6.91 21.56
C LEU A 179 13.87 -5.87 22.07
N ARG A 180 13.38 -4.86 22.77
CA ARG A 180 14.21 -3.78 23.31
C ARG A 180 13.95 -3.58 24.80
N LEU A 181 14.96 -3.73 25.61
CA LEU A 181 14.90 -3.38 27.02
C LEU A 181 15.27 -1.90 27.19
N MET A 182 14.35 -1.12 27.70
CA MET A 182 14.47 0.32 27.86
C MET A 182 14.29 0.72 29.30
N GLN A 183 15.00 1.77 29.73
CA GLN A 183 14.77 2.42 31.00
C GLN A 183 13.41 3.12 31.01
N THR A 184 12.68 3.11 32.13
CA THR A 184 11.43 3.83 32.28
C THR A 184 11.65 5.30 32.63
N GLU A 185 10.73 6.19 32.21
CA GLU A 185 10.71 7.57 32.72
C GLU A 185 10.59 7.61 34.24
N GLY A 186 11.35 8.49 34.89
CA GLY A 186 11.31 8.65 36.34
C GLY A 186 12.08 7.60 37.14
N ALA A 187 12.71 6.62 36.53
CA ALA A 187 13.64 5.72 37.24
C ALA A 187 14.86 6.50 37.75
N LYS A 188 14.87 6.85 39.04
CA LYS A 188 15.99 7.55 39.66
C LYS A 188 17.11 6.58 39.97
N PRO A 189 18.38 6.95 39.72
CA PRO A 189 19.51 6.20 40.25
C PRO A 189 19.40 6.15 41.80
N ASN A 190 19.79 5.04 42.35
CA ASN A 190 19.92 4.94 43.78
C ASN A 190 20.82 6.08 44.29
N ASP A 191 20.34 6.88 45.28
CA ASP A 191 20.95 8.14 45.77
C ASP A 191 22.37 8.06 46.29
N LYS A 192 23.03 6.91 46.21
CA LYS A 192 24.40 6.70 46.70
C LYS A 192 25.46 6.89 45.60
N GLY A 193 25.48 8.05 44.92
CA GLY A 193 26.62 8.28 44.07
C GLY A 193 26.59 9.43 43.09
N LYS A 194 26.77 10.62 43.60
CA LYS A 194 27.40 11.71 42.81
C LYS A 194 28.90 11.39 42.68
N GLY A 195 29.23 10.56 41.70
CA GLY A 195 30.62 10.25 41.41
C GLY A 195 30.83 9.76 40.00
N THR A 196 31.94 10.05 39.41
CA THR A 196 32.39 9.87 38.05
C THR A 196 32.50 8.43 37.53
N ASN A 197 31.99 7.42 38.25
CA ASN A 197 32.10 6.02 37.88
C ASN A 197 30.77 5.47 37.38
N ALA A 198 30.85 4.79 36.26
CA ALA A 198 29.72 4.20 35.49
C ALA A 198 28.87 3.23 36.32
N GLY A 199 27.53 3.34 36.14
CA GLY A 199 26.60 2.30 36.53
C GLY A 199 26.69 1.09 35.57
N ALA A 200 26.53 -0.13 36.07
CA ALA A 200 26.49 -1.35 35.26
C ALA A 200 25.19 -2.09 35.53
N LEU A 201 24.41 -2.32 34.47
CA LEU A 201 23.27 -3.24 34.46
C LEU A 201 23.78 -4.63 34.09
N TYR A 202 23.37 -5.64 34.84
CA TYR A 202 23.66 -7.03 34.56
C TYR A 202 22.37 -7.75 34.15
N ILE A 203 22.39 -8.37 33.00
CA ILE A 203 21.35 -9.30 32.55
C ILE A 203 21.91 -10.69 32.84
N TYR A 204 21.40 -11.37 33.87
CA TYR A 204 21.87 -12.68 34.28
C TYR A 204 21.17 -13.80 33.51
N GLU A 205 19.88 -13.62 33.28
CA GLU A 205 19.09 -14.56 32.52
C GLU A 205 18.06 -13.80 31.68
N MET A 206 17.86 -14.23 30.47
CA MET A 206 16.74 -13.82 29.61
C MET A 206 16.26 -15.06 28.91
N GLY A 207 14.97 -15.30 28.97
CA GLY A 207 14.32 -16.42 28.32
C GLY A 207 13.00 -15.98 27.73
N ILE A 208 12.67 -16.51 26.58
CA ILE A 208 11.35 -16.40 25.99
C ILE A 208 10.76 -17.81 25.91
N ALA A 209 9.51 -17.94 26.36
CA ALA A 209 8.73 -19.16 26.28
C ALA A 209 7.43 -18.85 25.53
N GLY A 210 6.87 -19.84 24.89
CA GLY A 210 5.60 -19.71 24.21
C GLY A 210 4.90 -21.07 24.11
N THR A 211 3.63 -21.04 23.84
CA THR A 211 2.87 -22.23 23.49
C THR A 211 3.11 -22.50 22.00
N VAL A 212 3.44 -23.73 21.64
CA VAL A 212 3.51 -24.11 20.23
C VAL A 212 2.13 -23.85 19.62
N LYS A 213 2.09 -22.98 18.62
CA LYS A 213 0.86 -22.69 17.90
C LYS A 213 0.35 -24.01 17.35
N ALA A 214 -0.87 -24.37 17.72
CA ALA A 214 -1.46 -25.58 17.19
C ALA A 214 -1.34 -25.51 15.67
N GLN A 215 -0.49 -26.33 15.07
CA GLN A 215 -0.59 -26.57 13.65
C GLN A 215 -2.03 -27.05 13.45
N GLU A 216 -2.77 -26.37 12.56
CA GLU A 216 -4.04 -26.94 12.12
C GLU A 216 -3.72 -28.38 11.75
N GLN A 217 -4.20 -29.30 12.58
CA GLN A 217 -4.02 -30.73 12.28
C GLN A 217 -4.59 -30.89 10.88
N HIS A 218 -3.75 -31.25 9.92
CA HIS A 218 -4.20 -31.67 8.62
C HIS A 218 -5.23 -32.75 8.84
N LYS A 219 -6.50 -32.36 8.86
CA LYS A 219 -7.60 -33.35 8.89
C LYS A 219 -7.41 -34.13 7.61
N PRO A 220 -7.47 -35.48 7.69
CA PRO A 220 -7.40 -36.28 6.48
C PRO A 220 -8.44 -35.77 5.51
N LEU A 221 -8.03 -35.42 4.30
CA LEU A 221 -8.90 -34.83 3.29
C LEU A 221 -9.76 -35.85 2.56
N ALA A 222 -9.80 -37.08 3.10
CA ALA A 222 -10.72 -38.10 2.61
C ALA A 222 -12.17 -37.64 2.72
N GLY A 223 -12.90 -37.70 1.61
CA GLY A 223 -14.27 -37.18 1.53
C GLY A 223 -14.38 -35.65 1.35
N LYS A 224 -13.29 -34.99 1.08
CA LYS A 224 -13.26 -33.55 0.74
C LYS A 224 -12.98 -33.34 -0.77
N THR A 225 -13.50 -32.25 -1.28
CA THR A 225 -13.10 -31.68 -2.56
C THR A 225 -12.36 -30.37 -2.29
N VAL A 226 -11.21 -30.19 -2.92
CA VAL A 226 -10.40 -28.97 -2.80
C VAL A 226 -10.40 -28.24 -4.13
N ILE A 227 -10.77 -26.96 -4.14
CA ILE A 227 -10.54 -26.10 -5.28
C ILE A 227 -9.23 -25.35 -5.00
N LEU A 228 -8.24 -25.58 -5.88
CA LEU A 228 -7.03 -24.75 -5.94
C LEU A 228 -7.21 -23.71 -7.04
N HIS A 229 -6.76 -22.49 -6.79
CA HIS A 229 -6.87 -21.47 -7.78
C HIS A 229 -5.68 -20.52 -7.85
N SER A 230 -5.51 -19.95 -9.04
CA SER A 230 -4.64 -18.82 -9.35
C SER A 230 -5.42 -17.72 -10.04
N ASN A 231 -4.83 -16.54 -10.10
CA ASN A 231 -5.26 -15.38 -10.87
C ASN A 231 -4.05 -14.50 -11.15
N ASP A 232 -4.14 -13.65 -12.19
CA ASP A 232 -3.12 -12.64 -12.51
C ASP A 232 -1.69 -13.22 -12.56
N VAL A 233 -1.55 -14.37 -13.21
CA VAL A 233 -0.27 -15.09 -13.30
C VAL A 233 0.80 -14.30 -14.07
N HIS A 234 0.39 -13.54 -15.08
CA HIS A 234 1.26 -12.63 -15.85
C HIS A 234 2.61 -13.24 -16.27
N GLY A 235 2.55 -14.49 -16.71
CA GLY A 235 3.73 -15.18 -17.22
C GLY A 235 4.75 -15.62 -16.18
N ALA A 236 4.41 -15.68 -14.91
CA ALA A 236 5.23 -16.25 -13.84
C ALA A 236 5.27 -17.80 -13.94
N ILE A 237 5.78 -18.31 -15.07
CA ILE A 237 5.66 -19.72 -15.47
C ILE A 237 6.22 -20.73 -14.46
N LYS A 238 7.15 -20.33 -13.60
CA LYS A 238 7.71 -21.20 -12.54
C LYS A 238 6.66 -21.58 -11.47
N GLY A 239 5.69 -20.73 -11.21
CA GLY A 239 4.66 -20.94 -10.20
C GLY A 239 3.69 -22.08 -10.53
N TYR A 240 3.55 -22.43 -11.81
CA TYR A 240 2.75 -23.61 -12.20
C TYR A 240 3.25 -24.92 -11.60
N ALA A 241 4.57 -25.03 -11.36
CA ALA A 241 5.14 -26.19 -10.70
C ALA A 241 4.76 -26.28 -9.22
N ASN A 242 4.59 -25.12 -8.56
CA ASN A 242 4.19 -25.07 -7.16
C ASN A 242 2.70 -25.46 -6.98
N ILE A 243 1.81 -24.90 -7.80
CA ILE A 243 0.38 -25.25 -7.69
C ILE A 243 0.12 -26.72 -8.07
N ALA A 244 0.86 -27.25 -9.04
CA ALA A 244 0.77 -28.67 -9.40
C ALA A 244 1.30 -29.59 -8.28
N ALA A 245 2.38 -29.19 -7.59
CA ALA A 245 2.87 -29.91 -6.42
C ALA A 245 1.87 -29.90 -5.28
N LEU A 246 1.26 -28.76 -4.99
CA LEU A 246 0.23 -28.62 -3.97
C LEU A 246 -1.02 -29.46 -4.31
N LYS A 247 -1.40 -29.52 -5.60
CA LYS A 247 -2.46 -30.41 -6.08
C LYS A 247 -2.15 -31.85 -5.75
N ALA A 248 -0.94 -32.32 -6.09
CA ALA A 248 -0.52 -33.69 -5.82
C ALA A 248 -0.47 -34.02 -4.30
N GLU A 249 -0.09 -33.04 -3.46
CA GLU A 249 -0.10 -33.15 -2.00
C GLU A 249 -1.53 -33.39 -1.46
N TYR A 250 -2.49 -32.54 -1.84
CA TYR A 250 -3.88 -32.70 -1.40
C TYR A 250 -4.52 -34.00 -1.94
N GLU A 251 -4.18 -34.40 -3.18
CA GLU A 251 -4.63 -35.69 -3.74
C GLU A 251 -4.04 -36.86 -2.97
N ALA A 252 -2.79 -36.80 -2.55
CA ALA A 252 -2.15 -37.84 -1.72
C ALA A 252 -2.80 -37.95 -0.32
N GLU A 253 -3.31 -36.84 0.22
CA GLU A 253 -4.08 -36.80 1.47
C GLU A 253 -5.54 -37.29 1.30
N GLY A 254 -5.97 -37.63 0.10
CA GLY A 254 -7.26 -38.22 -0.20
C GLY A 254 -8.33 -37.25 -0.67
N ALA A 255 -8.00 -36.00 -0.95
CA ALA A 255 -8.92 -35.07 -1.57
C ALA A 255 -9.09 -35.33 -3.06
N THR A 256 -10.24 -34.95 -3.62
CA THR A 256 -10.32 -34.72 -5.07
C THR A 256 -10.08 -33.25 -5.32
N VAL A 257 -9.10 -32.92 -6.20
CA VAL A 257 -8.71 -31.52 -6.46
C VAL A 257 -9.26 -31.06 -7.79
N ILE A 258 -9.84 -29.86 -7.79
CA ILE A 258 -10.22 -29.08 -8.99
C ILE A 258 -9.29 -27.87 -9.05
N LEU A 259 -8.66 -27.66 -10.20
CA LEU A 259 -7.70 -26.59 -10.40
C LEU A 259 -8.27 -25.55 -11.38
N VAL A 260 -8.36 -24.29 -10.94
CA VAL A 260 -9.00 -23.22 -11.72
C VAL A 260 -8.15 -21.94 -11.77
N ASP A 261 -8.41 -21.09 -12.76
CA ASP A 261 -7.76 -19.79 -12.90
C ASP A 261 -8.80 -18.67 -13.14
N ALA A 262 -8.56 -17.51 -12.56
CA ALA A 262 -9.44 -16.36 -12.65
C ALA A 262 -8.91 -15.26 -13.60
N GLY A 263 -8.17 -15.63 -14.66
CA GLY A 263 -7.78 -14.74 -15.75
C GLY A 263 -6.41 -14.07 -15.60
N ASP A 264 -5.97 -13.41 -16.67
CA ASP A 264 -4.68 -12.73 -16.80
C ASP A 264 -3.47 -13.66 -16.72
N TYR A 265 -3.53 -14.75 -17.48
CA TYR A 265 -2.40 -15.71 -17.62
C TYR A 265 -1.57 -15.53 -18.90
N SER A 266 -2.14 -14.90 -19.96
CA SER A 266 -1.58 -14.89 -21.33
C SER A 266 -0.51 -13.82 -21.55
N GLN A 267 -0.44 -12.80 -20.71
CA GLN A 267 0.42 -11.63 -20.88
C GLN A 267 1.23 -11.36 -19.61
N GLY A 268 2.38 -10.72 -19.73
CA GLY A 268 3.25 -10.32 -18.63
C GLY A 268 4.72 -10.47 -18.97
N THR A 269 5.32 -11.60 -18.61
CA THR A 269 6.75 -11.83 -18.94
C THR A 269 6.95 -12.26 -20.38
N THR A 270 8.16 -12.08 -20.89
CA THR A 270 8.58 -12.54 -22.23
C THR A 270 8.34 -14.05 -22.43
N TYR A 271 8.30 -14.82 -21.36
CA TYR A 271 8.04 -16.26 -21.41
C TYR A 271 6.71 -16.60 -22.06
N VAL A 272 5.71 -15.75 -21.93
CA VAL A 272 4.39 -15.96 -22.52
C VAL A 272 4.08 -14.96 -23.64
N SER A 273 4.54 -13.71 -23.54
CA SER A 273 4.26 -12.68 -24.53
C SER A 273 4.94 -12.95 -25.88
N SER A 274 6.12 -13.60 -25.91
CA SER A 274 6.80 -14.00 -27.14
C SER A 274 6.00 -14.95 -28.03
N THR A 275 5.08 -15.71 -27.44
CA THR A 275 4.16 -16.61 -28.15
C THR A 275 2.72 -16.12 -28.11
N LYS A 276 2.49 -14.84 -27.77
CA LYS A 276 1.18 -14.22 -27.65
C LYS A 276 0.22 -15.01 -26.77
N GLY A 277 0.72 -15.52 -25.63
CA GLY A 277 -0.04 -16.25 -24.61
C GLY A 277 -0.11 -17.77 -24.79
N LEU A 278 0.36 -18.33 -25.92
CA LEU A 278 0.26 -19.78 -26.15
C LEU A 278 1.07 -20.60 -25.12
N ASP A 279 2.23 -20.13 -24.70
CA ASP A 279 3.04 -20.87 -23.72
C ASP A 279 2.41 -20.86 -22.30
N ALA A 280 1.60 -19.86 -21.95
CA ALA A 280 0.78 -19.91 -20.73
C ALA A 280 -0.23 -21.06 -20.80
N VAL A 281 -0.98 -21.18 -21.91
CA VAL A 281 -1.94 -22.27 -22.12
C VAL A 281 -1.25 -23.64 -22.04
N LYS A 282 -0.04 -23.79 -22.62
CA LYS A 282 0.74 -25.03 -22.50
C LYS A 282 1.14 -25.33 -21.04
N MET A 283 1.54 -24.32 -20.28
CA MET A 283 1.88 -24.51 -18.86
C MET A 283 0.66 -24.91 -18.03
N MET A 284 -0.50 -24.27 -18.25
CA MET A 284 -1.76 -24.64 -17.62
C MET A 284 -2.18 -26.07 -17.96
N ASN A 285 -1.99 -26.49 -19.23
CA ASN A 285 -2.24 -27.87 -19.67
C ASN A 285 -1.37 -28.88 -18.92
N VAL A 286 -0.09 -28.58 -18.71
CA VAL A 286 0.84 -29.49 -18.01
C VAL A 286 0.55 -29.51 -16.52
N ALA A 287 0.19 -28.36 -15.92
CA ALA A 287 -0.21 -28.26 -14.50
C ALA A 287 -1.57 -28.91 -14.21
N GLY A 288 -2.37 -29.15 -15.26
CA GLY A 288 -3.64 -29.90 -15.15
C GLY A 288 -4.79 -29.06 -14.62
N TYR A 289 -4.96 -27.85 -15.17
CA TYR A 289 -6.13 -27.01 -14.93
C TYR A 289 -7.42 -27.65 -15.47
N ASP A 290 -8.52 -27.43 -14.77
CA ASP A 290 -9.86 -27.90 -15.17
C ASP A 290 -10.66 -26.79 -15.86
N PHE A 291 -10.62 -25.58 -15.26
CA PHE A 291 -11.36 -24.41 -15.77
C PHE A 291 -10.50 -23.15 -15.67
N ALA A 292 -10.80 -22.18 -16.54
CA ALA A 292 -10.31 -20.83 -16.41
C ALA A 292 -11.40 -19.84 -16.87
N THR A 293 -11.38 -18.61 -16.35
CA THR A 293 -12.04 -17.49 -16.99
C THR A 293 -11.05 -16.67 -17.81
N LEU A 294 -11.51 -15.61 -18.42
CA LEU A 294 -10.67 -14.64 -19.13
C LEU A 294 -10.46 -13.42 -18.23
N GLY A 295 -9.31 -12.78 -18.36
CA GLY A 295 -9.08 -11.43 -17.91
C GLY A 295 -8.86 -10.49 -19.11
N ASN A 296 -8.62 -9.21 -18.86
CA ASN A 296 -8.44 -8.22 -19.93
C ASN A 296 -7.20 -8.50 -20.78
N HIS A 297 -6.18 -9.11 -20.22
CA HIS A 297 -4.94 -9.39 -20.92
C HIS A 297 -5.00 -10.60 -21.85
N GLU A 298 -6.02 -11.42 -21.78
CA GLU A 298 -6.27 -12.43 -22.81
C GLU A 298 -6.63 -11.81 -24.16
N PHE A 299 -7.11 -10.58 -24.18
CA PHE A 299 -7.50 -9.85 -25.39
C PHE A 299 -6.38 -8.97 -25.97
N ASP A 300 -5.21 -8.85 -25.34
CA ASP A 300 -4.12 -7.98 -25.79
C ASP A 300 -3.61 -8.31 -27.20
N TYR A 301 -3.64 -9.56 -27.57
CA TYR A 301 -3.22 -10.01 -28.90
C TYR A 301 -4.39 -10.19 -29.87
N GLY A 302 -5.59 -9.76 -29.48
CA GLY A 302 -6.82 -9.79 -30.25
C GLY A 302 -7.61 -11.09 -30.16
N TYR A 303 -8.90 -10.99 -30.47
CA TYR A 303 -9.85 -12.09 -30.31
C TYR A 303 -9.51 -13.33 -31.15
N GLU A 304 -8.99 -13.16 -32.38
CA GLU A 304 -8.59 -14.30 -33.21
C GLU A 304 -7.39 -15.06 -32.64
N GLN A 305 -6.43 -14.34 -32.03
CA GLN A 305 -5.31 -14.99 -31.34
C GLN A 305 -5.80 -15.71 -30.07
N LEU A 306 -6.69 -15.10 -29.32
CA LEU A 306 -7.31 -15.74 -28.15
C LEU A 306 -8.00 -17.05 -28.54
N LYS A 307 -8.84 -17.06 -29.58
CA LYS A 307 -9.47 -18.29 -30.06
C LYS A 307 -8.44 -19.34 -30.48
N SER A 308 -7.39 -18.92 -31.16
CA SER A 308 -6.30 -19.82 -31.55
C SER A 308 -5.62 -20.46 -30.34
N ASN A 309 -5.30 -19.68 -29.32
CA ASN A 309 -4.68 -20.18 -28.10
C ASN A 309 -5.61 -21.14 -27.36
N MET A 310 -6.88 -20.79 -27.23
CA MET A 310 -7.87 -21.62 -26.51
C MET A 310 -8.19 -22.92 -27.25
N SER A 311 -7.97 -23.01 -28.56
CA SER A 311 -8.07 -24.28 -29.30
C SER A 311 -7.04 -25.32 -28.87
N GLU A 312 -5.94 -24.90 -28.25
CA GLU A 312 -4.89 -25.74 -27.70
C GLU A 312 -5.10 -26.07 -26.20
N ALA A 313 -6.10 -25.43 -25.55
CA ALA A 313 -6.38 -25.64 -24.14
C ALA A 313 -6.99 -27.02 -23.88
N LYS A 314 -6.51 -27.70 -22.84
CA LYS A 314 -7.08 -28.97 -22.33
C LYS A 314 -8.05 -28.74 -21.17
N PHE A 315 -8.13 -27.52 -20.68
CA PHE A 315 -9.09 -27.02 -19.70
C PHE A 315 -10.23 -26.29 -20.41
N LYS A 316 -11.34 -26.09 -19.74
CA LYS A 316 -12.48 -25.38 -20.28
C LYS A 316 -12.44 -23.91 -19.89
N VAL A 317 -12.60 -23.02 -20.87
CA VAL A 317 -12.73 -21.58 -20.65
C VAL A 317 -14.19 -21.23 -20.46
N LEU A 318 -14.48 -20.44 -19.43
CA LEU A 318 -15.83 -19.96 -19.07
C LEU A 318 -15.85 -18.44 -19.17
N CYS A 319 -16.82 -17.91 -19.96
CA CYS A 319 -17.02 -16.47 -20.08
C CYS A 319 -18.47 -16.18 -20.48
N ALA A 320 -19.26 -15.65 -19.57
CA ALA A 320 -20.69 -15.45 -19.79
C ALA A 320 -21.01 -14.07 -20.36
N ASN A 321 -20.25 -13.04 -19.98
CA ASN A 321 -20.60 -11.64 -20.21
C ASN A 321 -19.86 -10.96 -21.37
N VAL A 322 -19.10 -11.72 -22.17
CA VAL A 322 -18.53 -11.23 -23.44
C VAL A 322 -19.26 -11.88 -24.60
N LEU A 323 -19.84 -11.03 -25.47
CA LEU A 323 -20.69 -11.47 -26.58
C LEU A 323 -20.05 -11.12 -27.91
N ASP A 324 -20.31 -11.97 -28.92
CA ASP A 324 -19.99 -11.68 -30.31
C ASP A 324 -21.03 -10.71 -30.95
N ALA A 325 -20.84 -10.39 -32.22
CA ALA A 325 -21.73 -9.50 -32.96
C ALA A 325 -23.17 -10.03 -33.10
N GLU A 326 -23.36 -11.34 -32.98
CA GLU A 326 -24.64 -12.03 -33.03
C GLU A 326 -25.33 -12.10 -31.67
N GLY A 327 -24.64 -11.68 -30.60
CA GLY A 327 -25.11 -11.69 -29.21
C GLY A 327 -24.94 -13.02 -28.48
N ASN A 328 -24.10 -13.93 -28.99
CA ASN A 328 -23.74 -15.16 -28.29
C ASN A 328 -22.50 -14.98 -27.44
N SER A 329 -22.42 -15.67 -26.30
CA SER A 329 -21.19 -15.72 -25.52
C SER A 329 -20.05 -16.33 -26.34
N ILE A 330 -18.86 -15.72 -26.25
CA ILE A 330 -17.68 -16.12 -27.06
C ILE A 330 -17.07 -17.45 -26.62
N PHE A 331 -17.33 -17.88 -25.39
CA PHE A 331 -16.99 -19.19 -24.82
C PHE A 331 -18.18 -19.73 -24.03
N ASP A 332 -18.07 -20.94 -23.51
CA ASP A 332 -19.10 -21.50 -22.65
C ASP A 332 -19.33 -20.61 -21.42
N ALA A 333 -20.59 -20.33 -21.08
CA ALA A 333 -20.92 -19.49 -19.93
C ALA A 333 -20.75 -20.23 -18.61
N THR A 334 -21.04 -21.55 -18.59
CA THR A 334 -21.07 -22.36 -17.37
C THR A 334 -20.46 -23.75 -17.57
N ALA A 335 -20.06 -24.35 -16.45
CA ALA A 335 -19.73 -25.79 -16.38
C ALA A 335 -20.18 -26.39 -15.06
N ILE A 336 -20.43 -27.70 -15.04
CA ILE A 336 -20.64 -28.47 -13.78
C ILE A 336 -19.57 -29.55 -13.70
N LYS A 337 -18.91 -29.62 -12.53
CA LYS A 337 -18.03 -30.75 -12.16
C LYS A 337 -18.70 -31.53 -11.06
N GLU A 338 -19.03 -32.80 -11.35
CA GLU A 338 -19.56 -33.71 -10.33
C GLU A 338 -18.41 -34.49 -9.69
N VAL A 339 -18.26 -34.39 -8.37
CA VAL A 339 -17.19 -35.02 -7.61
C VAL A 339 -17.79 -35.61 -6.34
N ASN A 340 -17.64 -36.95 -6.20
CA ASN A 340 -18.07 -37.68 -4.99
C ASN A 340 -19.52 -37.37 -4.57
N GLY A 341 -20.42 -37.15 -5.56
CA GLY A 341 -21.85 -36.88 -5.31
C GLY A 341 -22.16 -35.40 -5.02
N VAL A 342 -21.18 -34.52 -5.09
CA VAL A 342 -21.37 -33.08 -5.05
C VAL A 342 -21.26 -32.50 -6.48
N LYS A 343 -22.24 -31.73 -6.88
CA LYS A 343 -22.21 -30.98 -8.14
C LYS A 343 -21.79 -29.55 -7.89
N ILE A 344 -20.58 -29.19 -8.34
CA ILE A 344 -20.07 -27.84 -8.26
C ILE A 344 -20.26 -27.18 -9.61
N GLY A 345 -21.05 -26.11 -9.62
CA GLY A 345 -21.29 -25.27 -10.81
C GLY A 345 -20.30 -24.13 -10.84
N PHE A 346 -19.72 -23.90 -12.02
CA PHE A 346 -18.81 -22.79 -12.30
C PHE A 346 -19.40 -21.92 -13.40
N PHE A 347 -19.25 -20.61 -13.31
CA PHE A 347 -19.46 -19.67 -14.42
C PHE A 347 -18.35 -18.62 -14.42
N GLY A 348 -18.04 -18.08 -15.59
CA GLY A 348 -16.95 -17.09 -15.77
C GLY A 348 -17.48 -15.71 -16.06
N LEU A 349 -16.85 -14.69 -15.45
CA LEU A 349 -17.08 -13.29 -15.75
C LEU A 349 -15.74 -12.58 -15.99
N GLU A 350 -15.71 -11.81 -17.05
CA GLU A 350 -14.59 -10.99 -17.48
C GLU A 350 -14.92 -9.51 -17.23
N THR A 351 -13.93 -8.69 -16.94
CA THR A 351 -14.14 -7.29 -16.64
C THR A 351 -14.61 -6.50 -17.87
N PRO A 352 -15.69 -5.74 -17.77
CA PRO A 352 -16.11 -4.86 -18.86
C PRO A 352 -15.09 -3.77 -19.22
N GLU A 353 -14.12 -3.53 -18.35
CA GLU A 353 -13.03 -2.58 -18.58
C GLU A 353 -12.13 -2.98 -19.76
N THR A 354 -12.16 -4.24 -20.16
CA THR A 354 -11.46 -4.74 -21.37
C THR A 354 -11.82 -3.95 -22.61
N GLN A 355 -13.04 -3.42 -22.69
CA GLN A 355 -13.44 -2.54 -23.80
C GLN A 355 -12.48 -1.33 -23.95
N THR A 356 -11.86 -0.89 -22.88
CA THR A 356 -10.92 0.24 -22.84
C THR A 356 -9.49 -0.17 -22.52
N LYS A 357 -9.30 -1.30 -21.83
CA LYS A 357 -7.97 -1.80 -21.42
C LYS A 357 -7.30 -2.70 -22.47
N ALA A 358 -8.06 -3.28 -23.42
CA ALA A 358 -7.51 -3.91 -24.61
C ALA A 358 -7.54 -2.95 -25.82
N ASN A 359 -6.69 -3.22 -26.83
CA ASN A 359 -6.69 -2.39 -28.04
C ASN A 359 -8.05 -2.47 -28.75
N PRO A 360 -8.80 -1.37 -28.86
CA PRO A 360 -10.16 -1.36 -29.42
C PRO A 360 -10.24 -1.92 -30.86
N ALA A 361 -9.18 -1.79 -31.64
CA ALA A 361 -9.12 -2.35 -33.00
C ALA A 361 -9.09 -3.89 -33.00
N LEU A 362 -8.53 -4.50 -31.98
CA LEU A 362 -8.34 -5.96 -31.86
C LEU A 362 -9.54 -6.67 -31.24
N ILE A 363 -10.44 -5.94 -30.58
CA ILE A 363 -11.68 -6.45 -29.96
C ILE A 363 -12.94 -5.99 -30.66
N LYS A 364 -12.80 -5.38 -31.85
CA LYS A 364 -13.91 -4.87 -32.62
C LYS A 364 -14.96 -5.94 -32.89
N GLY A 365 -16.21 -5.61 -32.57
CA GLY A 365 -17.35 -6.52 -32.74
C GLY A 365 -17.68 -7.36 -31.52
N LEU A 366 -16.87 -7.26 -30.44
CA LEU A 366 -17.23 -7.83 -29.16
C LEU A 366 -18.01 -6.81 -28.31
N GLN A 367 -18.89 -7.34 -27.47
CA GLN A 367 -19.64 -6.57 -26.48
C GLN A 367 -19.31 -7.11 -25.09
N PHE A 368 -18.82 -6.27 -24.21
CA PHE A 368 -18.54 -6.57 -22.82
C PHE A 368 -19.69 -6.04 -21.96
N LEU A 369 -20.45 -6.94 -21.33
CA LEU A 369 -21.59 -6.56 -20.50
C LEU A 369 -21.10 -6.06 -19.13
N GLY A 370 -21.44 -4.81 -18.78
CA GLY A 370 -21.13 -4.18 -17.49
C GLY A 370 -22.37 -3.70 -16.75
N GLY A 371 -22.20 -3.35 -15.46
CA GLY A 371 -23.25 -2.86 -14.58
C GLY A 371 -24.44 -3.81 -14.49
N GLU A 372 -25.64 -3.28 -14.56
CA GLU A 372 -26.88 -4.06 -14.43
C GLU A 372 -26.97 -5.20 -15.45
N LYS A 373 -26.47 -5.04 -16.69
CA LYS A 373 -26.46 -6.11 -17.68
C LYS A 373 -25.56 -7.28 -17.28
N MET A 374 -24.44 -7.00 -16.66
CA MET A 374 -23.53 -8.03 -16.11
C MET A 374 -24.21 -8.76 -14.95
N TYR A 375 -24.91 -8.05 -14.06
CA TYR A 375 -25.65 -8.67 -12.95
C TYR A 375 -26.79 -9.54 -13.44
N GLU A 376 -27.56 -9.07 -14.44
CA GLU A 376 -28.62 -9.88 -15.09
C GLU A 376 -28.04 -11.12 -15.74
N CYS A 377 -26.91 -11.00 -16.44
CA CYS A 377 -26.19 -12.12 -17.03
C CYS A 377 -25.76 -13.13 -15.96
N ALA A 378 -25.11 -12.67 -14.90
CA ALA A 378 -24.66 -13.53 -13.79
C ALA A 378 -25.82 -14.24 -13.09
N GLN A 379 -26.91 -13.51 -12.80
CA GLN A 379 -28.12 -14.11 -12.21
C GLN A 379 -28.73 -15.19 -13.09
N ALA A 380 -28.68 -15.02 -14.42
CA ALA A 380 -29.15 -16.05 -15.36
C ALA A 380 -28.25 -17.31 -15.30
N GLN A 381 -26.93 -17.16 -15.15
CA GLN A 381 -26.02 -18.30 -15.00
C GLN A 381 -26.25 -19.05 -13.65
N VAL A 382 -26.45 -18.31 -12.57
CA VAL A 382 -26.81 -18.90 -11.28
C VAL A 382 -28.11 -19.71 -11.38
N ALA A 383 -29.14 -19.15 -12.04
CA ALA A 383 -30.39 -19.86 -12.25
C ALA A 383 -30.21 -21.13 -13.09
N ALA A 384 -29.45 -21.04 -14.19
CA ALA A 384 -29.15 -22.18 -15.05
C ALA A 384 -28.41 -23.32 -14.32
N LEU A 385 -27.43 -22.95 -13.47
CA LEU A 385 -26.67 -23.92 -12.66
C LEU A 385 -27.55 -24.58 -11.59
N LYS A 386 -28.43 -23.82 -10.92
CA LYS A 386 -29.41 -24.35 -9.97
C LYS A 386 -30.38 -25.32 -10.64
N ASP A 387 -30.90 -24.97 -11.80
CA ASP A 387 -31.81 -25.83 -12.59
C ASP A 387 -31.12 -27.12 -13.05
N ALA A 388 -29.81 -27.06 -13.32
CA ALA A 388 -28.98 -28.24 -13.62
C ALA A 388 -28.59 -29.06 -12.37
N GLY A 389 -29.00 -28.62 -11.18
CA GLY A 389 -28.83 -29.28 -9.90
C GLY A 389 -27.45 -29.09 -9.27
N ALA A 390 -26.81 -27.95 -9.48
CA ALA A 390 -25.59 -27.61 -8.74
C ALA A 390 -25.88 -27.45 -7.24
N ASP A 391 -25.06 -28.08 -6.42
CA ASP A 391 -25.10 -28.01 -4.97
C ASP A 391 -24.35 -26.77 -4.45
N ILE A 392 -23.27 -26.37 -5.15
CA ILE A 392 -22.42 -25.21 -4.84
C ILE A 392 -22.17 -24.46 -6.16
N ILE A 393 -22.23 -23.13 -6.11
CA ILE A 393 -22.02 -22.26 -7.27
C ILE A 393 -20.82 -21.33 -7.02
N VAL A 394 -19.79 -21.46 -7.85
CA VAL A 394 -18.55 -20.69 -7.80
C VAL A 394 -18.47 -19.80 -9.05
N CYS A 395 -18.29 -18.51 -8.85
CA CYS A 395 -17.96 -17.57 -9.90
C CYS A 395 -16.43 -17.47 -10.08
N LEU A 396 -15.93 -17.70 -11.29
CA LEU A 396 -14.57 -17.33 -11.68
C LEU A 396 -14.65 -15.92 -12.26
N ALA A 397 -14.21 -14.94 -11.49
CA ALA A 397 -14.36 -13.53 -11.84
C ALA A 397 -13.00 -12.89 -12.10
N HIS A 398 -12.94 -12.04 -13.11
CA HIS A 398 -11.81 -11.15 -13.31
C HIS A 398 -12.31 -9.70 -13.23
N LEU A 399 -12.80 -9.28 -12.07
CA LEU A 399 -13.52 -8.01 -11.87
C LEU A 399 -12.78 -7.04 -10.95
N GLY A 400 -12.04 -7.58 -10.00
CA GLY A 400 -11.32 -6.82 -8.99
C GLY A 400 -12.21 -6.19 -7.91
N VAL A 401 -11.56 -5.47 -6.99
CA VAL A 401 -12.20 -4.76 -5.87
C VAL A 401 -11.81 -3.29 -5.81
N ASP A 402 -10.96 -2.82 -6.72
CA ASP A 402 -10.49 -1.44 -6.76
C ASP A 402 -11.64 -0.46 -7.05
N GLY A 403 -11.55 0.76 -6.47
CA GLY A 403 -12.58 1.78 -6.64
C GLY A 403 -12.76 2.25 -8.09
N GLU A 404 -11.72 2.10 -8.94
CA GLU A 404 -11.80 2.44 -10.37
C GLU A 404 -12.75 1.51 -11.15
N SER A 405 -12.94 0.29 -10.71
CA SER A 405 -13.77 -0.72 -11.35
C SER A 405 -15.26 -0.64 -10.97
N GLU A 406 -15.65 0.28 -10.06
CA GLU A 406 -17.06 0.47 -9.71
C GLU A 406 -17.89 0.91 -10.94
N PRO A 407 -19.08 0.36 -11.20
CA PRO A 407 -19.86 -0.59 -10.40
C PRO A 407 -19.62 -2.07 -10.74
N ASN A 408 -18.53 -2.46 -11.36
CA ASN A 408 -18.31 -3.81 -11.88
C ASN A 408 -17.48 -4.71 -10.98
N ARG A 409 -17.16 -4.28 -9.75
CA ARG A 409 -16.32 -5.02 -8.80
C ARG A 409 -17.00 -6.32 -8.36
N SER A 410 -16.19 -7.29 -7.95
CA SER A 410 -16.67 -8.55 -7.37
C SER A 410 -17.56 -8.34 -6.14
N VAL A 411 -17.29 -7.33 -5.33
CA VAL A 411 -18.15 -6.93 -4.20
C VAL A 411 -19.50 -6.38 -4.64
N ASP A 412 -19.55 -5.61 -5.73
CA ASP A 412 -20.80 -5.09 -6.30
C ASP A 412 -21.64 -6.24 -6.89
N LEU A 413 -20.98 -7.17 -7.58
CA LEU A 413 -21.60 -8.39 -8.09
C LEU A 413 -22.23 -9.20 -6.96
N PHE A 414 -21.48 -9.49 -5.91
CA PHE A 414 -21.95 -10.29 -4.76
C PHE A 414 -23.15 -9.63 -4.06
N ALA A 415 -23.14 -8.31 -3.95
CA ALA A 415 -24.25 -7.55 -3.35
C ALA A 415 -25.53 -7.55 -4.19
N LYS A 416 -25.41 -7.77 -5.52
CA LYS A 416 -26.53 -7.66 -6.48
C LYS A 416 -27.08 -8.99 -6.96
N VAL A 417 -26.28 -10.06 -6.94
CA VAL A 417 -26.61 -11.37 -7.50
C VAL A 417 -26.79 -12.40 -6.38
N GLU A 418 -27.99 -12.95 -6.26
CA GLU A 418 -28.31 -13.92 -5.23
C GLU A 418 -27.93 -15.36 -5.63
N GLY A 419 -27.27 -16.08 -4.72
CA GLY A 419 -27.04 -17.52 -4.83
C GLY A 419 -25.70 -17.90 -5.44
N ILE A 420 -24.75 -17.01 -5.41
CA ILE A 420 -23.31 -17.31 -5.54
C ILE A 420 -22.81 -17.72 -4.16
N ASP A 421 -22.17 -18.90 -4.06
CA ASP A 421 -21.63 -19.40 -2.80
C ASP A 421 -20.19 -18.91 -2.60
N PHE A 422 -19.43 -18.69 -3.67
CA PHE A 422 -18.06 -18.20 -3.61
C PHE A 422 -17.64 -17.51 -4.91
N ILE A 423 -16.80 -16.48 -4.80
CA ILE A 423 -16.16 -15.80 -5.93
C ILE A 423 -14.63 -15.98 -5.82
N ILE A 424 -14.04 -16.50 -6.89
CA ILE A 424 -12.59 -16.50 -7.11
C ILE A 424 -12.29 -15.33 -8.04
N ASP A 425 -11.55 -14.33 -7.58
CA ASP A 425 -11.40 -13.04 -8.26
C ASP A 425 -9.95 -12.75 -8.68
N GLY A 426 -9.78 -11.87 -9.66
CA GLY A 426 -8.53 -11.37 -10.18
C GLY A 426 -8.57 -9.85 -10.40
N HIS A 427 -7.77 -9.34 -11.37
CA HIS A 427 -7.73 -7.97 -11.89
C HIS A 427 -7.06 -6.93 -10.98
N SER A 428 -7.48 -6.79 -9.73
CA SER A 428 -6.93 -5.80 -8.79
C SER A 428 -5.57 -6.19 -8.18
N HIS A 429 -5.09 -7.43 -8.43
CA HIS A 429 -3.89 -8.01 -7.79
C HIS A 429 -3.97 -8.02 -6.25
N SER A 430 -5.16 -7.96 -5.69
CA SER A 430 -5.38 -7.94 -4.24
C SER A 430 -5.06 -9.29 -3.61
N VAL A 431 -4.43 -9.28 -2.44
CA VAL A 431 -4.22 -10.50 -1.63
C VAL A 431 -5.30 -10.51 -0.56
N MET A 432 -6.30 -11.37 -0.70
CA MET A 432 -7.41 -11.44 0.23
C MET A 432 -7.99 -12.84 0.32
N GLU A 433 -8.29 -13.29 1.53
CA GLU A 433 -9.01 -14.53 1.80
C GLU A 433 -10.53 -14.32 1.83
N LYS A 434 -10.95 -13.08 2.04
CA LYS A 434 -12.33 -12.61 2.04
C LYS A 434 -12.40 -11.19 1.50
N GLY A 435 -13.54 -10.82 0.97
CA GLY A 435 -13.82 -9.44 0.56
C GLY A 435 -13.75 -8.45 1.74
N PRO A 436 -13.70 -7.13 1.45
CA PRO A 436 -13.52 -6.08 2.46
C PRO A 436 -14.56 -6.06 3.59
N SER A 437 -15.76 -6.61 3.37
CA SER A 437 -16.84 -6.74 4.35
C SER A 437 -17.15 -8.20 4.70
N ASP A 438 -16.14 -9.08 4.69
CA ASP A 438 -16.24 -10.52 4.93
C ASP A 438 -17.02 -11.31 3.86
N GLU A 439 -17.21 -10.77 2.65
CA GLU A 439 -17.82 -11.50 1.54
C GLU A 439 -16.99 -12.76 1.17
N PRO A 440 -17.60 -13.84 0.67
CA PRO A 440 -16.89 -15.04 0.24
C PRO A 440 -16.21 -14.82 -1.12
N ILE A 441 -15.21 -13.92 -1.13
CA ILE A 441 -14.45 -13.52 -2.31
C ILE A 441 -12.96 -13.70 -1.98
N GLN A 442 -12.23 -14.46 -2.80
CA GLN A 442 -10.81 -14.73 -2.59
C GLN A 442 -10.00 -14.33 -3.83
N SER A 443 -8.84 -13.70 -3.60
CA SER A 443 -7.86 -13.40 -4.65
C SER A 443 -6.44 -13.65 -4.13
N THR A 444 -5.57 -14.21 -4.99
CA THR A 444 -4.22 -14.68 -4.61
C THR A 444 -3.13 -13.62 -4.73
N GLY A 445 -3.49 -12.41 -5.15
CA GLY A 445 -2.51 -11.41 -5.54
C GLY A 445 -2.13 -11.56 -7.01
N THR A 446 -0.86 -11.61 -7.31
CA THR A 446 -0.34 -11.75 -8.68
C THR A 446 0.90 -12.63 -8.71
N GLN A 447 1.23 -13.17 -9.90
CA GLN A 447 2.48 -13.87 -10.17
C GLN A 447 2.77 -15.06 -9.23
N PHE A 448 1.75 -15.80 -8.86
CA PHE A 448 1.86 -16.93 -7.92
C PHE A 448 2.49 -16.56 -6.57
N LYS A 449 2.31 -15.33 -6.06
CA LYS A 449 2.73 -15.01 -4.68
C LYS A 449 2.01 -15.89 -3.67
N ASN A 450 0.76 -16.24 -3.98
CA ASN A 450 -0.04 -17.19 -3.21
C ASN A 450 -0.80 -18.14 -4.15
N ILE A 451 -1.26 -19.25 -3.60
CA ILE A 451 -2.22 -20.17 -4.21
C ILE A 451 -3.46 -20.18 -3.32
N GLY A 452 -4.62 -19.98 -3.92
CA GLY A 452 -5.89 -20.05 -3.21
C GLY A 452 -6.34 -21.50 -3.00
N VAL A 453 -6.91 -21.77 -1.83
CA VAL A 453 -7.38 -23.09 -1.42
C VAL A 453 -8.76 -22.96 -0.83
N ILE A 454 -9.74 -23.68 -1.39
CA ILE A 454 -11.11 -23.75 -0.90
C ILE A 454 -11.43 -25.23 -0.62
N VAL A 455 -11.84 -25.55 0.58
CA VAL A 455 -12.16 -26.92 1.01
C VAL A 455 -13.66 -27.09 1.11
N ILE A 456 -14.19 -28.09 0.42
CA ILE A 456 -15.61 -28.46 0.39
C ILE A 456 -15.78 -29.80 1.11
N ASP A 457 -16.70 -29.85 2.06
CA ASP A 457 -17.15 -31.09 2.67
C ASP A 457 -18.18 -31.74 1.77
N ASN A 458 -17.84 -32.94 1.21
CA ASN A 458 -18.71 -33.66 0.29
C ASN A 458 -19.95 -34.24 0.96
N ALA A 459 -19.91 -34.46 2.26
CA ALA A 459 -21.05 -35.03 3.00
C ALA A 459 -22.13 -33.99 3.30
N THR A 460 -21.71 -32.79 3.67
CA THR A 460 -22.61 -31.64 3.93
C THR A 460 -22.90 -30.80 2.68
N LYS A 461 -22.08 -30.94 1.64
CA LYS A 461 -22.13 -30.16 0.41
C LYS A 461 -21.98 -28.65 0.68
N THR A 462 -21.03 -28.28 1.55
CA THR A 462 -20.77 -26.90 1.95
C THR A 462 -19.29 -26.59 1.88
N ILE A 463 -18.96 -25.32 1.67
CA ILE A 463 -17.59 -24.81 1.80
C ILE A 463 -17.25 -24.83 3.29
N GLU A 464 -16.23 -25.62 3.66
CA GLU A 464 -15.78 -25.78 5.05
C GLU A 464 -14.78 -24.68 5.44
N SER A 465 -13.87 -24.36 4.54
CA SER A 465 -12.83 -23.34 4.77
C SER A 465 -12.23 -22.84 3.49
N ASN A 466 -11.61 -21.68 3.56
CA ASN A 466 -10.74 -21.16 2.52
C ASN A 466 -9.51 -20.51 3.14
N LYS A 467 -8.38 -20.51 2.41
CA LYS A 467 -7.11 -19.91 2.82
C LYS A 467 -6.24 -19.58 1.63
N LEU A 468 -5.20 -18.79 1.88
CA LEU A 468 -4.10 -18.57 0.94
C LEU A 468 -2.86 -19.34 1.39
N VAL A 469 -2.16 -19.96 0.45
CA VAL A 469 -0.86 -20.62 0.67
C VAL A 469 0.21 -19.79 -0.05
N ALA A 470 1.10 -19.18 0.73
CA ALA A 470 2.19 -18.40 0.17
C ALA A 470 3.18 -19.30 -0.58
N VAL A 471 3.64 -18.85 -1.76
CA VAL A 471 4.66 -19.51 -2.56
C VAL A 471 6.00 -18.89 -2.28
N THR A 472 6.97 -19.70 -1.86
CA THR A 472 8.34 -19.29 -1.57
C THR A 472 9.33 -20.11 -2.41
N GLU A 473 10.62 -19.80 -2.33
CA GLU A 473 11.67 -20.56 -3.01
C GLU A 473 11.72 -22.02 -2.51
N GLU A 474 11.38 -22.27 -1.26
CA GLU A 474 11.36 -23.60 -0.63
C GLU A 474 10.07 -24.38 -0.91
N SER A 475 9.06 -23.75 -1.49
CA SER A 475 7.79 -24.43 -1.83
C SER A 475 8.03 -25.59 -2.78
N ALA A 476 7.35 -26.70 -2.54
CA ALA A 476 7.43 -27.91 -3.36
C ALA A 476 7.12 -27.59 -4.83
N LYS A 477 7.76 -28.33 -5.75
CA LYS A 477 7.60 -28.17 -7.19
C LYS A 477 7.33 -29.51 -7.86
N ASP A 478 6.31 -29.56 -8.70
CA ASP A 478 6.09 -30.73 -9.57
C ASP A 478 7.19 -30.79 -10.63
N LYS A 479 7.84 -31.94 -10.72
CA LYS A 479 9.03 -32.10 -11.57
C LYS A 479 8.74 -32.01 -13.06
N ALA A 480 7.59 -32.49 -13.51
CA ALA A 480 7.25 -32.46 -14.93
C ALA A 480 6.93 -31.01 -15.38
N VAL A 481 6.21 -30.27 -14.53
CA VAL A 481 5.87 -28.85 -14.78
C VAL A 481 7.12 -27.98 -14.69
N GLU A 482 8.03 -28.27 -13.73
CA GLU A 482 9.32 -27.56 -13.62
C GLU A 482 10.17 -27.72 -14.88
N VAL A 483 10.25 -28.94 -15.46
CA VAL A 483 10.95 -29.18 -16.71
C VAL A 483 10.33 -28.42 -17.87
N ALA A 484 8.99 -28.43 -17.99
CA ALA A 484 8.30 -27.67 -19.03
C ALA A 484 8.56 -26.16 -18.94
N ALA A 485 8.59 -25.61 -17.72
CA ALA A 485 8.95 -24.22 -17.48
C ALA A 485 10.42 -23.93 -17.85
N ALA A 486 11.33 -24.85 -17.49
CA ALA A 486 12.76 -24.72 -17.81
C ALA A 486 13.01 -24.67 -19.32
N ASP A 487 12.31 -25.49 -20.10
CA ASP A 487 12.42 -25.52 -21.58
C ASP A 487 12.03 -24.16 -22.20
N ILE A 488 10.97 -23.53 -21.67
CA ILE A 488 10.56 -22.18 -22.12
C ILE A 488 11.62 -21.15 -21.73
N ILE A 489 12.11 -21.21 -20.48
CA ILE A 489 13.12 -20.27 -19.96
C ILE A 489 14.41 -20.39 -20.78
N GLU A 490 14.88 -21.61 -21.09
CA GLU A 490 16.07 -21.85 -21.90
C GLU A 490 15.91 -21.25 -23.30
N ARG A 491 14.78 -21.48 -23.96
CA ARG A 491 14.47 -20.93 -25.29
C ARG A 491 14.50 -19.39 -25.28
N ILE A 492 13.82 -18.78 -24.33
CA ILE A 492 13.74 -17.32 -24.22
C ILE A 492 15.09 -16.72 -23.83
N THR A 493 15.83 -17.35 -22.91
CA THR A 493 17.19 -16.90 -22.56
C THR A 493 18.15 -16.98 -23.75
N ALA A 494 18.07 -18.03 -24.56
CA ALA A 494 18.88 -18.15 -25.74
C ALA A 494 18.57 -17.10 -26.81
N GLU A 495 17.31 -16.72 -26.94
CA GLU A 495 16.83 -15.73 -27.93
C GLU A 495 17.02 -14.28 -27.46
N TYR A 496 16.71 -13.99 -26.19
CA TYR A 496 16.61 -12.62 -25.68
C TYR A 496 17.60 -12.28 -24.53
N GLY A 497 18.36 -13.24 -24.01
CA GLY A 497 19.25 -13.04 -22.87
C GLY A 497 20.60 -12.37 -23.21
N ALA A 498 20.84 -11.97 -24.47
CA ALA A 498 22.09 -11.31 -24.85
C ALA A 498 22.14 -9.90 -24.24
N VAL A 499 23.19 -9.63 -23.46
CA VAL A 499 23.47 -8.28 -22.93
C VAL A 499 23.81 -7.34 -24.09
N PHE A 500 23.15 -6.19 -24.15
CA PHE A 500 23.40 -5.20 -25.20
C PHE A 500 23.74 -3.82 -24.66
N ALA A 501 23.48 -3.57 -23.37
CA ALA A 501 23.67 -2.28 -22.72
C ALA A 501 23.90 -2.44 -21.21
N LYS A 502 24.10 -1.36 -20.52
CA LYS A 502 24.11 -1.31 -19.04
C LYS A 502 23.37 -0.08 -18.52
N SER A 503 22.83 -0.18 -17.30
CA SER A 503 22.36 0.97 -16.54
C SER A 503 23.29 1.27 -15.36
N GLU A 504 23.59 2.54 -15.14
CA GLU A 504 24.33 3.04 -13.97
C GLU A 504 23.39 3.50 -12.84
N VAL A 505 22.07 3.48 -13.10
CA VAL A 505 21.02 3.95 -12.21
C VAL A 505 19.89 2.93 -12.11
N GLU A 506 19.09 3.00 -11.05
CA GLU A 506 17.85 2.25 -10.94
C GLU A 506 16.72 3.00 -11.67
N LEU A 507 15.94 2.31 -12.47
CA LEU A 507 14.80 2.89 -13.20
C LEU A 507 13.49 2.29 -12.67
N ASN A 508 12.67 3.16 -12.11
CA ASN A 508 11.45 2.77 -11.38
C ASN A 508 10.36 2.23 -12.29
N GLY A 509 10.03 0.95 -12.12
CA GLY A 509 8.96 0.25 -12.81
C GLY A 509 7.74 -0.07 -11.96
N ASP A 510 7.64 0.45 -10.71
CA ASP A 510 6.52 0.18 -9.83
C ASP A 510 5.19 0.73 -10.37
N LYS A 511 4.11 0.05 -9.97
CA LYS A 511 2.74 0.49 -10.24
C LYS A 511 2.45 1.79 -9.46
N ALA A 512 2.63 1.76 -8.12
CA ALA A 512 2.39 2.88 -7.22
C ALA A 512 3.14 2.68 -5.87
N PRO A 513 3.91 3.68 -5.37
CA PRO A 513 4.22 4.93 -6.08
C PRO A 513 5.09 4.67 -7.30
N GLY A 514 4.67 5.12 -8.47
CA GLY A 514 5.37 4.81 -9.72
C GLY A 514 4.59 5.20 -10.97
N ASN A 515 4.77 4.43 -12.04
CA ASN A 515 4.30 4.75 -13.39
C ASN A 515 2.80 5.07 -13.51
N ARG A 516 1.96 4.63 -12.55
CA ARG A 516 0.50 4.80 -12.63
C ARG A 516 -0.05 5.93 -11.75
N ASN A 517 0.80 6.69 -11.06
CA ASN A 517 0.35 7.81 -10.23
C ASN A 517 1.36 8.95 -10.09
N MET A 518 2.55 8.82 -10.71
CA MET A 518 3.57 9.87 -10.72
C MET A 518 4.50 9.72 -11.92
N GLU A 519 5.27 10.77 -12.22
CA GLU A 519 6.40 10.69 -13.15
C GLU A 519 7.46 9.72 -12.65
N THR A 520 8.05 8.95 -13.56
CA THR A 520 9.18 8.08 -13.22
C THR A 520 10.32 8.28 -14.21
N ASN A 521 11.54 8.06 -13.74
CA ASN A 521 12.73 8.12 -14.60
C ASN A 521 12.73 7.04 -15.71
N LEU A 522 12.04 5.91 -15.51
CA LEU A 522 11.80 4.92 -16.57
C LEU A 522 10.78 5.45 -17.60
N GLY A 523 9.73 6.11 -17.14
CA GLY A 523 8.76 6.78 -18.01
C GLY A 523 9.42 7.85 -18.87
N ASP A 524 10.33 8.63 -18.29
CA ASP A 524 11.12 9.64 -19.02
C ASP A 524 12.01 9.00 -20.09
N LEU A 525 12.72 7.92 -19.74
CA LEU A 525 13.57 7.20 -20.68
C LEU A 525 12.77 6.66 -21.89
N ILE A 526 11.59 6.07 -21.62
CA ILE A 526 10.74 5.53 -22.67
C ILE A 526 10.20 6.66 -23.57
N THR A 527 9.68 7.73 -22.99
CA THR A 527 9.10 8.83 -23.77
C THR A 527 10.18 9.64 -24.50
N ASP A 528 11.39 9.75 -23.94
CA ASP A 528 12.54 10.30 -24.67
C ASP A 528 12.91 9.44 -25.88
N SER A 529 12.85 8.11 -25.76
CA SER A 529 13.12 7.20 -26.88
C SER A 529 12.08 7.36 -28.00
N MET A 530 10.81 7.54 -27.63
CA MET A 530 9.72 7.80 -28.59
C MET A 530 9.95 9.14 -29.31
N MET A 531 10.28 10.22 -28.57
CA MET A 531 10.61 11.52 -29.13
C MET A 531 11.83 11.44 -30.06
N TRP A 532 12.90 10.76 -29.63
CA TRP A 532 14.10 10.58 -30.44
C TRP A 532 13.79 9.90 -31.79
N GLN A 533 12.96 8.86 -31.76
CA GLN A 533 12.57 8.15 -32.99
C GLN A 533 11.78 9.04 -33.93
N ILE A 534 10.80 9.78 -33.43
CA ILE A 534 9.93 10.64 -34.25
C ILE A 534 10.69 11.87 -34.78
N LEU A 535 11.62 12.41 -34.02
CA LEU A 535 12.39 13.59 -34.44
C LEU A 535 13.38 13.27 -35.59
N LYS A 536 13.69 12.01 -35.86
CA LYS A 536 14.45 11.64 -37.09
C LYS A 536 13.73 12.02 -38.38
N ASP A 537 12.39 12.01 -38.33
CA ASP A 537 11.52 12.27 -39.49
C ASP A 537 10.61 13.52 -39.27
N ALA A 538 11.01 14.45 -38.37
CA ALA A 538 10.20 15.59 -37.98
C ALA A 538 9.75 16.45 -39.16
N ASP A 539 10.60 16.61 -40.19
CA ASP A 539 10.31 17.38 -41.40
C ASP A 539 9.18 16.78 -42.26
N SER A 540 8.85 15.50 -42.03
CA SER A 540 7.76 14.79 -42.72
C SER A 540 6.41 14.93 -42.03
N LEU A 541 6.38 15.45 -40.79
CA LEU A 541 5.15 15.62 -40.01
C LEU A 541 4.39 16.89 -40.41
N ALA A 542 3.07 16.85 -40.25
CA ALA A 542 2.20 17.96 -40.64
C ALA A 542 2.18 19.15 -39.62
N VAL A 543 3.06 19.15 -38.65
CA VAL A 543 3.21 20.21 -37.64
C VAL A 543 4.68 20.64 -37.50
N PRO A 544 4.96 21.85 -37.01
CA PRO A 544 6.33 22.25 -36.69
C PRO A 544 6.87 21.42 -35.52
N ALA A 545 8.22 21.25 -35.49
CA ALA A 545 8.90 20.41 -34.49
C ALA A 545 8.58 20.81 -33.04
N GLU A 546 8.33 22.08 -32.78
CA GLU A 546 7.90 22.59 -31.47
C GLU A 546 6.51 22.11 -31.02
N ASN A 547 5.70 21.54 -31.91
CA ASN A 547 4.40 20.99 -31.61
C ASN A 547 4.41 19.45 -31.56
N ILE A 548 5.57 18.81 -31.45
CA ILE A 548 5.72 17.37 -31.30
C ILE A 548 5.85 17.05 -29.81
N VAL A 549 5.03 16.13 -29.30
CA VAL A 549 5.09 15.65 -27.92
C VAL A 549 5.00 14.12 -27.90
N ALA A 550 5.46 13.50 -26.82
CA ALA A 550 5.26 12.07 -26.59
C ALA A 550 4.41 11.83 -25.33
N VAL A 551 3.53 10.85 -25.41
CA VAL A 551 2.67 10.40 -24.30
C VAL A 551 2.59 8.88 -24.35
N THR A 552 2.83 8.22 -23.22
CA THR A 552 2.52 6.79 -23.07
C THR A 552 1.82 6.55 -21.74
N ASN A 553 0.97 5.53 -21.69
CA ASN A 553 0.25 5.17 -20.47
C ASN A 553 1.15 4.39 -19.50
N GLY A 554 1.09 4.71 -18.23
CA GLY A 554 1.87 4.04 -17.17
C GLY A 554 1.55 2.55 -17.04
N GLY A 555 0.34 2.13 -17.43
CA GLY A 555 -0.07 0.72 -17.50
C GLY A 555 0.74 -0.09 -18.50
N GLY A 556 1.31 0.55 -19.51
CA GLY A 556 2.19 -0.05 -20.51
C GLY A 556 3.57 -0.42 -19.98
N ILE A 557 4.00 0.11 -18.83
CA ILE A 557 5.33 -0.08 -18.22
C ILE A 557 5.19 -1.10 -17.08
N ARG A 558 5.82 -2.28 -17.22
CA ARG A 558 5.46 -3.46 -16.40
C ARG A 558 6.55 -3.95 -15.45
N ALA A 559 7.78 -3.45 -15.55
CA ALA A 559 8.90 -3.90 -14.72
C ALA A 559 9.95 -2.81 -14.58
N TRP A 560 10.85 -3.00 -13.61
CA TRP A 560 12.05 -2.19 -13.42
C TRP A 560 13.13 -2.51 -14.44
N ILE A 561 14.02 -1.54 -14.72
CA ILE A 561 15.36 -1.81 -15.23
C ILE A 561 16.33 -1.53 -14.09
N HIS A 562 16.92 -2.59 -13.56
CA HIS A 562 17.86 -2.48 -12.45
C HIS A 562 19.24 -2.00 -12.94
N LYS A 563 19.97 -1.40 -12.04
CA LYS A 563 21.37 -1.04 -12.27
C LYS A 563 22.21 -2.29 -12.56
N GLY A 564 22.93 -2.28 -13.65
CA GLY A 564 23.72 -3.43 -14.10
C GLY A 564 23.66 -3.65 -15.60
N GLU A 565 23.91 -4.87 -16.03
CA GLU A 565 23.78 -5.30 -17.42
C GLU A 565 22.30 -5.34 -17.84
N ILE A 566 22.04 -4.94 -19.08
CA ILE A 566 20.69 -4.93 -19.66
C ILE A 566 20.66 -5.91 -20.83
N THR A 567 19.73 -6.85 -20.78
CA THR A 567 19.44 -7.79 -21.87
C THR A 567 18.23 -7.34 -22.67
N LYS A 568 18.01 -7.92 -23.85
CA LYS A 568 16.77 -7.71 -24.59
C LYS A 568 15.55 -8.17 -23.81
N ASN A 569 15.68 -9.24 -22.99
CA ASN A 569 14.61 -9.73 -22.15
C ASN A 569 14.15 -8.70 -21.11
N ASP A 570 15.06 -7.92 -20.55
CA ASP A 570 14.70 -6.88 -19.57
C ASP A 570 13.82 -5.82 -20.22
N VAL A 571 14.16 -5.37 -21.44
CA VAL A 571 13.34 -4.38 -22.17
C VAL A 571 11.98 -4.95 -22.57
N LEU A 572 11.94 -6.21 -23.05
CA LEU A 572 10.68 -6.87 -23.39
C LEU A 572 9.80 -7.14 -22.15
N THR A 573 10.39 -7.31 -20.98
CA THR A 573 9.65 -7.44 -19.73
C THR A 573 9.06 -6.09 -19.30
N VAL A 574 9.75 -4.99 -19.57
CA VAL A 574 9.25 -3.61 -19.32
C VAL A 574 8.11 -3.27 -20.27
N LEU A 575 8.23 -3.61 -21.57
CA LEU A 575 7.27 -3.25 -22.63
C LEU A 575 6.75 -4.52 -23.34
N PRO A 576 5.95 -5.36 -22.66
CA PRO A 576 5.66 -6.72 -23.16
C PRO A 576 4.54 -6.82 -24.20
N PHE A 577 3.86 -5.70 -24.50
CA PHE A 577 2.64 -5.72 -25.34
C PHE A 577 2.92 -5.76 -26.85
N GLY A 578 4.15 -5.47 -27.26
CA GLY A 578 4.49 -5.32 -28.68
C GLY A 578 3.78 -4.14 -29.35
N ASN A 579 3.38 -3.15 -28.57
CA ASN A 579 2.75 -1.92 -29.09
C ASN A 579 3.70 -1.18 -30.02
N THR A 580 3.15 -0.72 -31.17
CA THR A 580 3.87 0.10 -32.14
C THR A 580 3.80 1.57 -31.80
N LEU A 581 4.83 2.33 -32.16
CA LEU A 581 4.83 3.79 -32.09
C LEU A 581 3.89 4.34 -33.17
N THR A 582 2.89 5.09 -32.75
CA THR A 582 1.92 5.75 -33.62
C THR A 582 1.98 7.25 -33.38
N VAL A 583 1.96 8.03 -34.44
CA VAL A 583 1.81 9.50 -34.39
C VAL A 583 0.39 9.86 -34.74
N ILE A 584 -0.29 10.58 -33.86
CA ILE A 584 -1.62 11.12 -34.11
C ILE A 584 -1.59 12.64 -34.13
N TYR A 585 -2.51 13.25 -34.87
CA TYR A 585 -2.66 14.71 -34.94
C TYR A 585 -3.92 15.12 -34.20
N VAL A 586 -3.76 15.84 -33.10
CA VAL A 586 -4.87 16.26 -32.23
C VAL A 586 -4.84 17.77 -31.97
N LYS A 587 -5.99 18.35 -31.71
CA LYS A 587 -6.06 19.72 -31.19
C LYS A 587 -5.51 19.77 -29.76
N GLY A 588 -4.94 20.92 -29.36
CA GLY A 588 -4.51 21.11 -28.00
C GLY A 588 -5.62 20.85 -26.97
N ALA A 589 -6.85 21.21 -27.29
CA ALA A 589 -8.00 20.92 -26.46
C ALA A 589 -8.21 19.40 -26.24
N ASP A 590 -8.04 18.56 -27.29
CA ASP A 590 -8.14 17.10 -27.16
C ASP A 590 -6.93 16.51 -26.42
N LEU A 591 -5.73 17.11 -26.59
CA LEU A 591 -4.56 16.71 -25.81
C LEU A 591 -4.79 16.99 -24.31
N LEU A 592 -5.32 18.16 -23.96
CA LEU A 592 -5.66 18.49 -22.57
C LEU A 592 -6.75 17.57 -22.02
N GLU A 593 -7.80 17.31 -22.80
CA GLU A 593 -8.88 16.37 -22.40
C GLU A 593 -8.32 14.97 -22.10
N ALA A 594 -7.40 14.48 -22.93
CA ALA A 594 -6.75 13.18 -22.70
C ALA A 594 -5.93 13.16 -21.40
N LEU A 595 -5.17 14.24 -21.11
CA LEU A 595 -4.39 14.36 -19.89
C LEU A 595 -5.27 14.52 -18.64
N GLU A 596 -6.39 15.22 -18.72
CA GLU A 596 -7.37 15.30 -17.64
C GLU A 596 -8.01 13.94 -17.36
N ALA A 597 -8.42 13.21 -18.40
CA ALA A 597 -8.95 11.87 -18.25
C ALA A 597 -7.92 10.89 -17.66
N SER A 598 -6.65 10.99 -18.05
CA SER A 598 -5.61 10.09 -17.59
C SER A 598 -5.07 10.39 -16.18
N THR A 599 -5.46 11.52 -15.58
CA THR A 599 -5.06 11.92 -14.22
C THR A 599 -6.23 12.08 -13.25
N TYR A 600 -7.44 11.68 -13.63
CA TYR A 600 -8.67 12.00 -12.89
C TYR A 600 -8.71 11.45 -11.47
N CYS A 601 -8.13 10.29 -11.23
CA CYS A 601 -8.09 9.66 -9.90
C CYS A 601 -6.81 9.97 -9.11
N THR A 602 -5.87 10.76 -9.67
CA THR A 602 -4.63 11.13 -8.96
C THR A 602 -4.95 11.74 -7.57
N PRO A 603 -4.31 11.28 -6.47
CA PRO A 603 -3.08 10.48 -6.40
C PRO A 603 -3.27 8.95 -6.44
N ALA A 604 -4.48 8.42 -6.56
CA ALA A 604 -4.69 6.99 -6.75
C ALA A 604 -4.09 6.53 -8.10
N ALA A 605 -3.69 5.28 -8.17
CA ALA A 605 -3.07 4.72 -9.37
C ALA A 605 -4.12 4.40 -10.44
N VAL A 606 -3.80 4.70 -11.69
CA VAL A 606 -4.61 4.35 -12.85
C VAL A 606 -3.71 3.94 -14.03
N GLY A 607 -4.10 2.92 -14.78
CA GLY A 607 -3.32 2.43 -15.92
C GLY A 607 -3.05 3.50 -16.98
N GLY A 608 -4.02 4.38 -17.18
CA GLY A 608 -3.92 5.52 -18.09
C GLY A 608 -2.99 6.64 -17.66
N PHE A 609 -2.48 6.69 -16.42
CA PHE A 609 -1.63 7.79 -15.96
C PHE A 609 -0.50 8.06 -16.96
N PRO A 610 -0.28 9.33 -17.38
CA PRO A 610 0.62 9.63 -18.47
C PRO A 610 2.08 9.63 -18.01
N GLN A 611 2.96 9.08 -18.85
CA GLN A 611 4.37 9.43 -18.88
C GLN A 611 4.60 10.25 -20.14
N ILE A 612 5.35 11.36 -20.08
CA ILE A 612 5.36 12.40 -21.13
C ILE A 612 6.77 12.88 -21.50
N ALA A 613 6.90 13.35 -22.74
CA ALA A 613 8.07 14.14 -23.19
C ALA A 613 7.64 15.27 -24.10
N GLY A 614 8.48 16.31 -24.17
CA GLY A 614 8.21 17.52 -24.98
C GLY A 614 7.20 18.48 -24.36
N MET A 615 6.70 18.22 -23.14
CA MET A 615 5.79 19.13 -22.42
C MET A 615 5.98 19.02 -20.91
N LYS A 616 5.47 20.01 -20.18
CA LYS A 616 5.33 19.98 -18.72
C LYS A 616 3.88 20.22 -18.33
N ILE A 617 3.43 19.48 -17.32
CA ILE A 617 2.06 19.60 -16.82
C ILE A 617 2.05 19.73 -15.29
N THR A 618 1.02 20.42 -14.80
CA THR A 618 0.69 20.50 -13.37
C THR A 618 -0.69 19.89 -13.13
N VAL A 619 -0.78 18.97 -12.17
CA VAL A 619 -2.02 18.32 -11.73
C VAL A 619 -2.37 18.79 -10.32
N VAL A 620 -3.55 19.41 -10.15
CA VAL A 620 -4.06 19.91 -8.86
C VAL A 620 -5.12 18.96 -8.31
N THR A 621 -4.73 18.08 -7.41
CA THR A 621 -5.57 16.94 -6.99
C THR A 621 -6.81 17.31 -6.17
N LYS A 622 -6.81 18.46 -5.49
CA LYS A 622 -7.95 18.93 -4.69
C LYS A 622 -8.90 19.86 -5.45
N ALA A 623 -8.62 20.20 -6.71
CA ALA A 623 -9.61 20.85 -7.54
C ALA A 623 -10.82 19.92 -7.75
N GLN A 624 -12.01 20.43 -7.48
CA GLN A 624 -13.25 19.69 -7.69
C GLN A 624 -13.76 19.93 -9.11
N TYR A 625 -14.26 18.87 -9.73
CA TYR A 625 -14.93 18.97 -11.01
C TYR A 625 -16.46 18.87 -10.84
N ASP A 626 -17.20 19.36 -11.85
CA ASP A 626 -18.67 19.28 -11.84
C ASP A 626 -19.11 17.81 -11.89
N ALA A 627 -19.87 17.37 -10.91
CA ALA A 627 -20.44 16.01 -10.87
C ALA A 627 -21.41 15.74 -12.03
N ASN A 628 -21.91 16.79 -12.70
CA ASN A 628 -22.74 16.68 -13.90
C ASN A 628 -21.94 16.89 -15.20
N ALA A 629 -20.61 16.94 -15.14
CA ALA A 629 -19.80 17.06 -16.33
C ALA A 629 -20.08 15.91 -17.31
N GLU A 630 -19.92 16.20 -18.60
CA GLU A 630 -20.09 15.17 -19.63
C GLU A 630 -19.10 14.03 -19.44
N THR A 631 -19.59 12.80 -19.49
CA THR A 631 -18.76 11.59 -19.41
C THR A 631 -18.55 10.98 -20.78
N TYR A 632 -17.56 10.10 -20.90
CA TYR A 632 -17.36 9.33 -22.12
C TYR A 632 -18.49 8.30 -22.28
N PRO A 633 -18.98 8.09 -23.51
CA PRO A 633 -20.01 7.08 -23.76
C PRO A 633 -19.45 5.67 -23.59
N ASP A 634 -20.27 4.79 -23.08
CA ASP A 634 -20.00 3.35 -22.95
C ASP A 634 -18.71 2.99 -22.17
N SER A 635 -18.24 3.91 -21.32
CA SER A 635 -17.02 3.70 -20.55
C SER A 635 -17.34 3.50 -19.06
N THR A 636 -16.88 2.39 -18.52
CA THR A 636 -16.91 2.08 -17.09
C THR A 636 -15.71 2.65 -16.33
N TYR A 637 -14.72 3.15 -17.04
CA TYR A 637 -13.38 3.43 -16.57
C TYR A 637 -13.04 4.91 -16.44
N HIS A 638 -13.87 5.78 -16.98
CA HIS A 638 -13.50 7.18 -17.12
C HIS A 638 -14.36 8.10 -16.27
N GLY A 639 -13.69 8.98 -15.58
CA GLY A 639 -14.28 10.16 -14.98
C GLY A 639 -14.91 11.08 -16.06
N PRO A 640 -15.29 12.29 -15.67
CA PRO A 640 -15.78 13.29 -16.62
C PRO A 640 -14.75 13.61 -17.70
N LYS A 641 -15.18 14.00 -18.89
CA LYS A 641 -14.32 14.42 -20.02
C LYS A 641 -13.37 15.57 -19.68
N SER A 642 -13.77 16.46 -18.77
CA SER A 642 -12.93 17.53 -18.26
C SER A 642 -13.09 17.63 -16.75
N ILE A 643 -11.98 17.61 -16.03
CA ILE A 643 -11.93 17.71 -14.57
C ILE A 643 -11.35 19.04 -14.09
N ASN A 644 -10.81 19.87 -15.00
CA ASN A 644 -10.17 21.13 -14.68
C ASN A 644 -9.06 21.04 -13.62
N ARG A 645 -8.32 19.93 -13.59
CA ARG A 645 -7.21 19.67 -12.66
C ARG A 645 -5.85 19.79 -13.33
N VAL A 646 -5.81 19.72 -14.66
CA VAL A 646 -4.57 19.72 -15.42
C VAL A 646 -4.33 21.09 -16.06
N THR A 647 -3.08 21.54 -15.94
CA THR A 647 -2.56 22.65 -16.72
C THR A 647 -1.38 22.13 -17.53
N ILE A 648 -1.38 22.33 -18.85
CA ILE A 648 -0.18 22.16 -19.67
C ILE A 648 0.60 23.46 -19.55
N ASP A 649 1.69 23.44 -18.79
CA ASP A 649 2.46 24.63 -18.44
C ASP A 649 3.25 25.14 -19.64
N GLU A 650 3.84 24.20 -20.42
CA GLU A 650 4.60 24.49 -21.64
C GLU A 650 4.66 23.27 -22.56
N VAL A 651 4.85 23.51 -23.85
CA VAL A 651 5.21 22.51 -24.86
C VAL A 651 6.49 22.95 -25.55
N ASN A 652 7.57 22.16 -25.43
CA ASN A 652 8.91 22.45 -25.94
C ASN A 652 9.38 23.87 -25.63
N GLY A 653 9.18 24.34 -24.38
CA GLY A 653 9.55 25.67 -23.88
C GLY A 653 8.67 26.83 -24.39
N LYS A 654 7.53 26.54 -25.02
CA LYS A 654 6.54 27.51 -25.47
C LYS A 654 5.23 27.41 -24.71
N PRO A 655 4.48 28.54 -24.57
CA PRO A 655 3.14 28.48 -24.00
C PRO A 655 2.23 27.52 -24.78
N PHE A 656 1.45 26.75 -24.06
CA PHE A 656 0.46 25.86 -24.65
C PHE A 656 -0.66 26.62 -25.37
N ASP A 657 -1.04 26.16 -26.57
CA ASP A 657 -2.18 26.71 -27.34
C ASP A 657 -3.24 25.62 -27.54
N PRO A 658 -4.44 25.72 -26.92
CA PRO A 658 -5.50 24.72 -27.07
C PRO A 658 -6.06 24.62 -28.50
N ASN A 659 -5.82 25.61 -29.37
CA ASN A 659 -6.29 25.63 -30.76
C ASN A 659 -5.25 25.11 -31.74
N ALA A 660 -3.99 25.01 -31.36
CA ALA A 660 -2.95 24.46 -32.20
C ALA A 660 -3.16 22.97 -32.45
N THR A 661 -2.62 22.46 -33.54
CA THR A 661 -2.52 21.01 -33.79
C THR A 661 -1.17 20.52 -33.28
N TYR A 662 -1.17 19.44 -32.52
CA TYR A 662 0.00 18.75 -32.01
C TYR A 662 0.12 17.38 -32.66
N ALA A 663 1.35 16.97 -32.96
CA ALA A 663 1.68 15.59 -33.27
C ALA A 663 2.04 14.89 -31.95
N VAL A 664 1.22 13.93 -31.55
CA VAL A 664 1.43 13.16 -30.35
C VAL A 664 1.99 11.79 -30.76
N ALA A 665 3.26 11.56 -30.41
CA ALA A 665 3.91 10.26 -30.49
C ALA A 665 3.38 9.43 -29.32
N THR A 666 2.67 8.35 -29.60
CA THR A 666 2.07 7.49 -28.58
C THR A 666 2.08 6.04 -29.02
N ASN A 667 1.63 5.10 -28.20
CA ASN A 667 1.49 3.73 -28.66
C ASN A 667 0.16 3.51 -29.38
N ASN A 668 0.08 2.50 -30.25
CA ASN A 668 -1.11 2.20 -31.07
C ASN A 668 -2.36 1.90 -30.24
N PHE A 669 -2.20 1.39 -29.00
CA PHE A 669 -3.30 1.15 -28.07
C PHE A 669 -3.94 2.48 -27.59
N THR A 670 -3.14 3.41 -27.08
CA THR A 670 -3.63 4.72 -26.63
C THR A 670 -4.08 5.59 -27.81
N ALA A 671 -3.42 5.48 -28.97
CA ALA A 671 -3.84 6.15 -30.22
C ALA A 671 -5.25 5.72 -30.65
N ALA A 672 -5.63 4.46 -30.40
CA ALA A 672 -6.97 3.94 -30.69
C ALA A 672 -8.02 4.32 -29.62
N GLY A 673 -7.62 5.01 -28.56
CA GLY A 673 -8.50 5.42 -27.46
C GLY A 673 -8.51 4.47 -26.26
N GLY A 674 -7.54 3.57 -26.19
CA GLY A 674 -7.36 2.65 -25.07
C GLY A 674 -7.05 3.36 -23.77
N ASP A 675 -7.24 2.68 -22.63
CA ASP A 675 -7.21 3.26 -21.29
C ASP A 675 -8.13 4.50 -21.21
N THR A 676 -7.63 5.60 -20.70
CA THR A 676 -8.33 6.87 -20.54
C THR A 676 -8.18 7.83 -21.73
N TYR A 677 -7.61 7.36 -22.86
CA TYR A 677 -7.24 8.22 -23.99
C TYR A 677 -8.32 8.32 -25.07
N TYR A 678 -9.59 8.23 -24.70
CA TYR A 678 -10.72 8.31 -25.65
C TYR A 678 -10.65 9.52 -26.60
N ALA A 679 -10.13 10.66 -26.12
CA ALA A 679 -9.94 11.86 -26.92
C ALA A 679 -9.01 11.63 -28.13
N PHE A 680 -8.02 10.73 -28.00
CA PHE A 680 -7.07 10.41 -29.08
C PHE A 680 -7.72 9.65 -30.24
N ALA A 681 -8.78 8.89 -29.99
CA ALA A 681 -9.55 8.22 -31.05
C ALA A 681 -10.23 9.22 -32.01
N ARG A 682 -10.32 10.51 -31.62
CA ARG A 682 -10.86 11.59 -32.48
C ARG A 682 -9.78 12.30 -33.30
N SER A 683 -8.55 11.78 -33.36
CA SER A 683 -7.44 12.38 -34.09
C SER A 683 -7.78 12.69 -35.55
N GLU A 684 -7.27 13.81 -36.09
CA GLU A 684 -7.46 14.23 -37.49
C GLU A 684 -6.69 13.35 -38.51
N GLY A 685 -5.78 12.49 -38.01
CA GLY A 685 -4.99 11.54 -38.79
C GLY A 685 -3.99 10.78 -37.88
N SER A 686 -3.58 9.62 -38.38
CA SER A 686 -2.61 8.78 -37.67
C SER A 686 -1.61 8.13 -38.62
N ILE A 687 -0.40 7.94 -38.13
CA ILE A 687 0.70 7.23 -38.80
C ILE A 687 1.20 6.16 -37.85
N ASP A 688 0.91 4.90 -38.09
CA ASP A 688 1.57 3.80 -37.39
C ASP A 688 2.94 3.55 -38.06
N THR A 689 4.02 3.70 -37.28
CA THR A 689 5.38 3.58 -37.82
C THR A 689 5.79 2.12 -38.05
N GLY A 690 5.09 1.15 -37.46
CA GLY A 690 5.44 -0.24 -37.48
C GLY A 690 6.64 -0.62 -36.55
N TYR A 691 7.30 0.37 -35.94
CA TYR A 691 8.35 0.10 -34.95
C TYR A 691 7.73 -0.14 -33.57
N THR A 692 8.09 -1.22 -32.91
CA THR A 692 7.62 -1.50 -31.55
C THR A 692 8.37 -0.65 -30.53
N LEU A 693 7.70 -0.28 -29.43
CA LEU A 693 8.28 0.59 -28.39
C LEU A 693 9.53 -0.04 -27.74
N ASP A 694 9.54 -1.37 -27.55
CA ASP A 694 10.70 -2.11 -27.05
C ASP A 694 11.91 -2.00 -27.99
N THR A 695 11.69 -2.13 -29.31
CA THR A 695 12.76 -1.95 -30.31
C THR A 695 13.28 -0.53 -30.31
N ILE A 696 12.39 0.48 -30.26
CA ILE A 696 12.79 1.90 -30.19
C ILE A 696 13.61 2.17 -28.93
N LEU A 697 13.19 1.66 -27.79
CA LEU A 697 13.93 1.83 -26.54
C LEU A 697 15.32 1.19 -26.62
N MET A 698 15.41 -0.03 -27.17
CA MET A 698 16.71 -0.69 -27.38
C MET A 698 17.63 0.11 -28.32
N ASP A 699 17.08 0.62 -29.41
CA ASP A 699 17.85 1.40 -30.40
C ASP A 699 18.28 2.76 -29.81
N TYR A 700 17.42 3.43 -29.07
CA TYR A 700 17.73 4.66 -28.33
C TYR A 700 18.89 4.44 -27.34
N ILE A 701 18.82 3.39 -26.54
CA ILE A 701 19.90 3.06 -25.59
C ILE A 701 21.21 2.79 -26.32
N LYS A 702 21.18 2.08 -27.45
CA LYS A 702 22.40 1.77 -28.23
C LYS A 702 22.96 2.96 -28.98
N GLU A 703 22.11 3.66 -29.74
CA GLU A 703 22.53 4.66 -30.70
C GLU A 703 22.74 6.02 -30.08
N GLU A 704 21.78 6.48 -29.25
CA GLU A 704 21.83 7.81 -28.64
C GLU A 704 22.62 7.80 -27.33
N LEU A 705 22.37 6.79 -26.47
CA LEU A 705 23.03 6.69 -25.17
C LEU A 705 24.33 5.87 -25.23
N ASN A 706 24.75 5.43 -26.41
CA ASN A 706 25.99 4.64 -26.60
C ASN A 706 26.06 3.39 -25.70
N GLY A 707 24.94 2.74 -25.45
CA GLY A 707 24.85 1.54 -24.65
C GLY A 707 24.89 1.76 -23.14
N VAL A 708 24.75 3.00 -22.64
CA VAL A 708 24.83 3.29 -21.21
C VAL A 708 23.73 4.26 -20.78
N ILE A 709 22.84 3.78 -19.92
CA ILE A 709 21.87 4.64 -19.23
C ILE A 709 22.57 5.24 -18.02
N GLY A 710 22.87 6.54 -18.09
CA GLY A 710 23.68 7.26 -17.11
C GLY A 710 22.83 8.14 -16.17
N GLU A 711 23.54 9.03 -15.47
CA GLU A 711 23.02 9.94 -14.43
C GLU A 711 21.86 10.83 -14.89
N LYS A 712 21.70 11.07 -16.19
CA LYS A 712 20.53 11.81 -16.73
C LYS A 712 19.20 11.23 -16.25
N TYR A 713 19.15 9.92 -16.03
CA TYR A 713 17.96 9.20 -15.61
C TYR A 713 18.03 8.71 -14.15
N ALA A 714 18.87 9.32 -13.31
CA ALA A 714 18.91 8.97 -11.88
C ALA A 714 17.61 9.34 -11.14
N GLU A 715 17.01 10.44 -11.53
CA GLU A 715 15.77 10.97 -10.98
C GLU A 715 14.83 11.38 -12.12
N PRO A 716 13.51 11.48 -11.89
CA PRO A 716 12.57 12.05 -12.84
C PRO A 716 12.93 13.49 -13.21
N ASP A 717 12.64 13.89 -14.45
CA ASP A 717 13.04 15.19 -15.04
C ASP A 717 12.14 16.37 -14.59
N GLY A 718 11.04 16.08 -13.86
CA GLY A 718 10.11 17.12 -13.37
C GLY A 718 9.15 17.61 -14.44
N ARG A 719 8.73 16.72 -15.34
CA ARG A 719 7.74 16.99 -16.40
C ARG A 719 6.32 17.02 -15.87
N ILE A 720 6.03 16.28 -14.79
CA ILE A 720 4.72 16.16 -14.18
C ILE A 720 4.79 16.63 -12.73
N THR A 721 4.20 17.77 -12.46
CA THR A 721 4.07 18.30 -11.10
C THR A 721 2.71 17.95 -10.53
N ILE A 722 2.68 17.20 -9.42
CA ILE A 722 1.44 16.85 -8.70
C ILE A 722 1.41 17.64 -7.40
N LYS A 723 0.34 18.40 -7.18
CA LYS A 723 0.15 19.19 -5.96
C LYS A 723 -1.30 19.19 -5.50
N ASN A 724 -1.49 19.36 -4.18
CA ASN A 724 -2.84 19.40 -3.63
C ASN A 724 -3.58 20.68 -4.03
N PHE A 725 -2.89 21.82 -4.03
CA PHE A 725 -3.50 23.12 -4.27
C PHE A 725 -2.62 23.99 -5.18
N SER A 726 -3.26 24.84 -5.96
CA SER A 726 -2.58 25.69 -6.96
C SER A 726 -1.85 26.90 -6.38
N ASP A 727 -2.16 27.32 -5.14
CA ASP A 727 -1.77 28.61 -4.56
C ASP A 727 -0.90 28.51 -3.29
N ILE A 728 -0.32 27.35 -3.00
CA ILE A 728 0.46 27.14 -1.76
C ILE A 728 1.97 27.16 -1.94
N ASP A 729 2.49 27.18 -3.17
CA ASP A 729 3.92 27.01 -3.48
C ASP A 729 4.84 28.03 -2.76
N ASN A 730 4.37 29.26 -2.62
CA ASN A 730 5.10 30.34 -1.93
C ASN A 730 4.61 30.59 -0.49
N SER A 731 3.73 29.76 0.02
CA SER A 731 3.20 29.91 1.38
C SER A 731 4.19 29.40 2.42
N GLY A 732 4.45 30.19 3.46
CA GLY A 732 5.23 29.74 4.64
C GLY A 732 4.54 28.60 5.42
N TYR A 733 3.31 28.25 5.07
CA TYR A 733 2.51 27.19 5.69
C TYR A 733 2.39 25.95 4.80
N ARG A 734 3.10 25.89 3.66
CA ARG A 734 2.99 24.85 2.64
C ARG A 734 3.07 23.45 3.25
N GLU A 735 4.11 23.16 4.02
CA GLU A 735 4.33 21.85 4.64
C GLU A 735 3.14 21.42 5.54
N GLY A 736 2.66 22.32 6.38
CA GLY A 736 1.51 22.06 7.25
C GLY A 736 0.20 21.87 6.48
N ILE A 737 0.02 22.60 5.37
CA ILE A 737 -1.14 22.46 4.49
C ILE A 737 -1.11 21.11 3.77
N GLU A 738 0.02 20.74 3.17
CA GLU A 738 0.18 19.46 2.48
C GLU A 738 -0.04 18.28 3.44
N LEU A 739 0.53 18.34 4.64
CA LEU A 739 0.34 17.30 5.66
C LEU A 739 -1.13 17.19 6.10
N ALA A 740 -1.77 18.30 6.41
CA ALA A 740 -3.18 18.31 6.80
C ALA A 740 -4.12 17.85 5.67
N ALA A 741 -3.77 18.13 4.42
CA ALA A 741 -4.51 17.63 3.26
C ALA A 741 -4.33 16.11 3.07
N ALA A 742 -3.13 15.60 3.22
CA ALA A 742 -2.83 14.17 3.15
C ALA A 742 -3.56 13.36 4.23
N LYS A 743 -3.75 13.96 5.43
CA LYS A 743 -4.52 13.38 6.54
C LYS A 743 -6.05 13.56 6.39
N GLY A 744 -6.53 14.19 5.32
CA GLY A 744 -7.96 14.45 5.10
C GLY A 744 -8.59 15.50 6.03
N ILE A 745 -7.78 16.23 6.80
CA ILE A 745 -8.24 17.23 7.76
C ILE A 745 -8.81 18.46 7.05
N ILE A 746 -8.15 18.87 5.97
CA ILE A 746 -8.53 20.08 5.23
C ILE A 746 -8.89 19.75 3.78
N ASN A 747 -9.83 20.54 3.26
CA ASN A 747 -10.17 20.59 1.85
C ASN A 747 -9.91 21.99 1.32
N GLY A 748 -9.54 22.09 0.03
CA GLY A 748 -9.45 23.36 -0.68
C GLY A 748 -10.83 23.84 -1.13
N TYR A 749 -10.78 24.83 -2.00
CA TYR A 749 -11.95 25.31 -2.72
C TYR A 749 -12.11 24.54 -4.05
N ALA A 750 -13.31 24.62 -4.63
CA ALA A 750 -13.61 23.93 -5.89
C ALA A 750 -12.68 24.37 -7.05
N ASP A 751 -12.10 25.57 -6.97
CA ASP A 751 -11.15 26.10 -7.94
C ASP A 751 -9.71 25.55 -7.76
N GLY A 752 -9.49 24.58 -6.88
CA GLY A 752 -8.16 24.02 -6.59
C GLY A 752 -7.26 24.89 -5.74
N THR A 753 -7.77 26.02 -5.20
CA THR A 753 -7.02 26.86 -4.29
C THR A 753 -7.23 26.44 -2.83
N PHE A 754 -6.25 26.72 -1.98
CA PHE A 754 -6.39 26.60 -0.53
C PHE A 754 -6.65 27.93 0.15
N LYS A 755 -6.17 29.02 -0.42
CA LYS A 755 -6.21 30.39 0.10
C LYS A 755 -5.55 30.50 1.48
N PRO A 756 -4.24 30.23 1.59
CA PRO A 756 -3.55 30.10 2.88
C PRO A 756 -3.68 31.33 3.78
N ASP A 757 -3.78 32.52 3.21
CA ASP A 757 -3.89 33.79 3.92
C ASP A 757 -5.36 34.21 4.25
N ALA A 758 -6.33 33.48 3.73
CA ALA A 758 -7.74 33.75 4.05
C ALA A 758 -8.05 33.38 5.51
N GLN A 759 -8.89 34.19 6.14
CA GLN A 759 -9.31 33.95 7.51
C GLN A 759 -10.21 32.71 7.61
N VAL A 760 -10.03 31.92 8.66
CA VAL A 760 -10.88 30.76 8.98
C VAL A 760 -12.09 31.20 9.77
N THR A 761 -13.27 30.81 9.31
CA THR A 761 -14.49 31.03 10.10
C THR A 761 -14.63 30.00 11.23
N ARG A 762 -15.44 30.32 12.24
CA ARG A 762 -15.69 29.42 13.37
C ARG A 762 -16.31 28.08 12.94
N ALA A 763 -17.20 28.09 11.94
CA ALA A 763 -17.78 26.87 11.37
C ALA A 763 -16.74 26.03 10.62
N GLN A 764 -15.89 26.66 9.83
CA GLN A 764 -14.78 25.97 9.14
C GLN A 764 -13.79 25.36 10.14
N PHE A 765 -13.45 26.08 11.19
CA PHE A 765 -12.50 25.62 12.20
C PHE A 765 -12.99 24.36 12.92
N ILE A 766 -14.23 24.38 13.41
CA ILE A 766 -14.78 23.19 14.08
C ILE A 766 -14.91 21.99 13.12
N THR A 767 -15.15 22.23 11.83
CA THR A 767 -15.20 21.18 10.83
C THR A 767 -13.82 20.53 10.60
N MET A 768 -12.75 21.32 10.61
CA MET A 768 -11.39 20.78 10.56
C MET A 768 -11.09 19.95 11.82
N LEU A 769 -11.48 20.43 12.99
CA LEU A 769 -11.29 19.71 14.25
C LEU A 769 -12.10 18.40 14.29
N TYR A 770 -13.32 18.41 13.80
CA TYR A 770 -14.17 17.23 13.68
C TYR A 770 -13.50 16.13 12.82
N ARG A 771 -12.83 16.53 11.72
CA ARG A 771 -12.06 15.60 10.89
C ARG A 771 -10.80 15.08 11.59
N VAL A 772 -10.13 15.88 12.40
CA VAL A 772 -9.02 15.41 13.26
C VAL A 772 -9.50 14.31 14.22
N ALA A 773 -10.71 14.47 14.75
CA ALA A 773 -11.34 13.48 15.62
C ALA A 773 -11.85 12.21 14.89
N GLY A 774 -11.57 12.05 13.59
CA GLY A 774 -12.02 10.90 12.80
C GLY A 774 -13.48 10.97 12.33
N SER A 775 -14.10 12.15 12.38
CA SER A 775 -15.50 12.37 11.96
C SER A 775 -16.50 11.41 12.64
N PRO A 776 -16.49 11.32 13.99
CA PRO A 776 -17.35 10.37 14.72
C PRO A 776 -18.84 10.61 14.47
N GLU A 777 -19.64 9.58 14.63
CA GLU A 777 -21.09 9.70 14.54
C GLU A 777 -21.63 10.69 15.59
N VAL A 778 -22.63 11.47 15.19
CA VAL A 778 -23.29 12.44 16.06
C VAL A 778 -24.66 11.90 16.47
N GLU A 779 -24.90 11.78 17.77
CA GLU A 779 -26.16 11.29 18.29
C GLU A 779 -27.31 12.25 18.00
N ILE A 780 -28.37 11.73 17.38
CA ILE A 780 -29.66 12.44 17.26
C ILE A 780 -30.53 12.00 18.44
N PRO A 781 -31.00 12.95 19.27
CA PRO A 781 -31.82 12.61 20.43
C PRO A 781 -33.06 11.79 20.04
N GLU A 782 -33.41 10.81 20.86
CA GLU A 782 -34.55 9.92 20.62
C GLU A 782 -35.87 10.72 20.40
N GLY A 783 -36.54 10.44 19.28
CA GLY A 783 -37.77 11.13 18.87
C GLY A 783 -37.56 12.42 18.05
N LYS A 784 -36.32 12.78 17.71
CA LYS A 784 -36.00 13.90 16.82
C LYS A 784 -35.57 13.37 15.43
N THR A 785 -35.83 14.15 14.39
CA THR A 785 -35.41 13.87 13.02
C THR A 785 -34.21 14.72 12.57
N GLU A 786 -33.88 15.74 13.39
CA GLU A 786 -32.81 16.70 13.11
C GLU A 786 -32.03 17.03 14.39
N ILE A 787 -30.75 17.42 14.19
CA ILE A 787 -29.87 17.84 15.29
C ILE A 787 -30.23 19.26 15.72
N GLU A 788 -30.61 19.44 16.97
CA GLU A 788 -30.84 20.77 17.57
C GLU A 788 -29.50 21.36 18.05
N LEU A 789 -29.05 22.44 17.43
CA LEU A 789 -27.75 23.05 17.71
C LEU A 789 -27.80 24.00 18.93
N GLY A 790 -28.98 24.43 19.38
CA GLY A 790 -29.21 25.23 20.60
C GLY A 790 -28.77 26.68 20.48
N PHE A 791 -28.42 27.19 19.29
CA PHE A 791 -28.02 28.59 19.06
C PHE A 791 -29.13 29.40 18.45
N THR A 792 -29.22 30.71 18.81
CA THR A 792 -30.22 31.62 18.26
C THR A 792 -30.01 31.95 16.79
N ASP A 793 -28.82 31.70 16.25
CA ASP A 793 -28.41 31.87 14.85
C ASP A 793 -28.15 30.52 14.13
N ALA A 794 -28.73 29.43 14.62
CA ALA A 794 -28.54 28.08 14.06
C ALA A 794 -28.96 27.98 12.58
N ASP A 795 -29.95 28.77 12.15
CA ASP A 795 -30.43 28.88 10.78
C ASP A 795 -29.39 29.48 9.80
N THR A 796 -28.38 30.15 10.33
CA THR A 796 -27.28 30.72 9.54
C THR A 796 -26.14 29.73 9.32
N ILE A 797 -26.19 28.54 9.94
CA ILE A 797 -25.19 27.48 9.79
C ILE A 797 -25.51 26.67 8.53
N SER A 798 -24.62 26.71 7.54
CA SER A 798 -24.76 25.89 6.31
C SER A 798 -24.80 24.40 6.63
N ASP A 799 -25.56 23.63 5.85
CA ASP A 799 -25.77 22.18 6.09
C ASP A 799 -24.47 21.42 6.18
N GLU A 800 -23.46 21.77 5.38
CA GLU A 800 -22.12 21.18 5.39
C GLU A 800 -21.38 21.29 6.74
N TYR A 801 -21.76 22.23 7.62
CA TYR A 801 -21.13 22.44 8.93
C TYR A 801 -21.95 21.92 10.11
N LYS A 802 -23.24 21.63 9.91
CA LYS A 802 -24.17 21.27 11.00
C LYS A 802 -23.68 20.10 11.84
N THR A 803 -23.22 19.03 11.20
CA THR A 803 -22.74 17.81 11.89
C THR A 803 -21.52 18.12 12.77
N ALA A 804 -20.54 18.84 12.23
CA ALA A 804 -19.33 19.20 12.99
C ALA A 804 -19.65 20.17 14.16
N VAL A 805 -20.57 21.11 13.95
CA VAL A 805 -21.02 22.03 15.02
C VAL A 805 -21.76 21.24 16.09
N ALA A 806 -22.65 20.32 15.73
CA ALA A 806 -23.36 19.46 16.67
C ALA A 806 -22.42 18.63 17.53
N TRP A 807 -21.45 17.96 16.88
CA TRP A 807 -20.40 17.24 17.57
C TRP A 807 -19.64 18.13 18.58
N GLY A 808 -19.26 19.30 18.15
CA GLY A 808 -18.56 20.27 19.01
C GLY A 808 -19.37 20.73 20.20
N VAL A 809 -20.69 20.84 20.07
CA VAL A 809 -21.64 21.17 21.17
C VAL A 809 -21.77 19.99 22.13
N GLN A 810 -22.02 18.77 21.60
CA GLN A 810 -22.21 17.55 22.40
C GLN A 810 -20.98 17.23 23.27
N ASN A 811 -19.79 17.49 22.75
CA ASN A 811 -18.53 17.28 23.47
C ASN A 811 -18.07 18.50 24.27
N GLY A 812 -18.90 19.56 24.41
CA GLY A 812 -18.57 20.75 25.19
C GLY A 812 -17.42 21.60 24.61
N ILE A 813 -16.98 21.33 23.38
CA ILE A 813 -15.93 22.08 22.68
C ILE A 813 -16.45 23.47 22.30
N ILE A 814 -17.70 23.54 21.81
CA ILE A 814 -18.41 24.78 21.48
C ILE A 814 -19.37 25.14 22.63
N LYS A 815 -19.30 26.38 23.11
CA LYS A 815 -20.20 26.91 24.13
C LYS A 815 -21.03 28.10 23.65
N GLY A 816 -20.75 28.67 22.48
CA GLY A 816 -21.39 29.89 21.96
C GLY A 816 -20.97 31.15 22.71
N TYR A 817 -21.67 32.24 22.42
CA TYR A 817 -21.54 33.55 23.07
C TYR A 817 -22.64 33.76 24.11
N GLU A 818 -22.48 34.75 25.00
CA GLU A 818 -23.45 35.09 26.06
C GLU A 818 -24.83 35.47 25.51
N ASP A 819 -24.91 35.94 24.26
CA ASP A 819 -26.16 36.26 23.56
C ASP A 819 -26.85 35.02 22.93
N GLY A 820 -26.32 33.85 23.18
CA GLY A 820 -26.85 32.60 22.65
C GLY A 820 -26.50 32.30 21.19
N THR A 821 -25.60 33.06 20.55
CA THR A 821 -25.21 32.86 19.17
C THR A 821 -23.95 31.99 19.06
N PHE A 822 -23.79 31.30 17.93
CA PHE A 822 -22.53 30.60 17.53
C PHE A 822 -21.65 31.47 16.64
N ARG A 823 -22.24 32.28 15.78
CA ARG A 823 -21.61 33.15 14.78
C ARG A 823 -20.74 32.32 13.79
N PRO A 824 -21.34 31.45 12.99
CA PRO A 824 -20.63 30.49 12.15
C PRO A 824 -19.66 31.13 11.14
N ASN A 825 -20.05 32.28 10.59
CA ASN A 825 -19.32 33.01 9.55
C ASN A 825 -18.31 34.03 10.10
N GLN A 826 -18.21 34.18 11.41
CA GLN A 826 -17.22 35.07 12.03
C GLN A 826 -15.86 34.41 11.99
N ALA A 827 -14.81 35.17 11.62
CA ALA A 827 -13.43 34.72 11.72
C ALA A 827 -13.09 34.34 13.18
N ILE A 828 -12.43 33.20 13.37
CA ILE A 828 -12.00 32.74 14.69
C ILE A 828 -10.74 33.49 15.12
N SER A 829 -10.69 33.94 16.38
CA SER A 829 -9.46 34.52 16.94
C SER A 829 -8.52 33.43 17.45
N ARG A 830 -7.23 33.78 17.60
CA ARG A 830 -6.20 32.87 18.11
C ARG A 830 -6.54 32.33 19.52
N ALA A 831 -7.08 33.18 20.39
CA ALA A 831 -7.51 32.75 21.72
C ALA A 831 -8.73 31.83 21.68
N GLN A 832 -9.67 32.08 20.77
CA GLN A 832 -10.81 31.18 20.56
C GLN A 832 -10.38 29.83 19.97
N MET A 833 -9.49 29.84 19.00
CA MET A 833 -8.87 28.64 18.45
C MET A 833 -8.20 27.82 19.55
N ALA A 834 -7.31 28.41 20.33
CA ALA A 834 -6.63 27.76 21.45
C ALA A 834 -7.64 27.13 22.43
N THR A 835 -8.74 27.82 22.71
CA THR A 835 -9.78 27.34 23.64
C THR A 835 -10.54 26.11 23.08
N MET A 836 -10.89 26.11 21.79
CA MET A 836 -11.57 24.95 21.19
C MET A 836 -10.64 23.73 21.16
N LEU A 837 -9.38 23.92 20.78
CA LEU A 837 -8.37 22.87 20.77
C LEU A 837 -8.10 22.33 22.18
N TYR A 838 -7.93 23.21 23.17
CA TYR A 838 -7.73 22.80 24.55
C TYR A 838 -8.88 21.94 25.08
N ARG A 839 -10.14 22.35 24.81
CA ARG A 839 -11.32 21.58 25.22
C ARG A 839 -11.37 20.20 24.56
N TYR A 840 -10.99 20.10 23.29
CA TYR A 840 -10.89 18.83 22.59
C TYR A 840 -9.81 17.94 23.19
N LEU A 841 -8.60 18.46 23.33
CA LEU A 841 -7.45 17.69 23.82
C LEU A 841 -7.65 17.23 25.27
N THR A 842 -8.41 17.96 26.07
CA THR A 842 -8.70 17.61 27.48
C THR A 842 -9.93 16.70 27.65
N LEU A 843 -10.54 16.20 26.60
CA LEU A 843 -11.51 15.12 26.68
C LEU A 843 -10.85 13.85 27.22
N GLU A 844 -11.61 13.07 28.01
CA GLU A 844 -11.10 11.90 28.73
C GLU A 844 -10.59 10.80 27.79
N ASP A 845 -11.21 10.67 26.63
CA ASP A 845 -10.88 9.71 25.56
C ASP A 845 -9.82 10.20 24.57
N VAL A 846 -9.33 11.45 24.71
CA VAL A 846 -8.25 12.00 23.88
C VAL A 846 -6.94 12.02 24.67
N TRP A 847 -6.77 12.98 25.59
CA TRP A 847 -5.61 13.07 26.46
C TRP A 847 -5.97 13.12 27.97
N GLY A 848 -7.21 13.47 28.28
CA GLY A 848 -7.67 13.65 29.62
C GLY A 848 -7.25 15.00 30.25
N ALA A 849 -7.34 15.10 31.57
CA ALA A 849 -7.12 16.36 32.27
C ALA A 849 -5.69 16.87 32.15
N ALA A 850 -5.53 18.13 31.74
CA ALA A 850 -4.23 18.79 31.67
C ALA A 850 -3.62 18.99 33.09
N SER A 851 -2.33 18.70 33.25
CA SER A 851 -1.57 18.93 34.48
C SER A 851 -1.34 20.42 34.74
N ASP A 852 -0.99 20.76 35.99
CA ASP A 852 -0.67 22.16 36.36
C ASP A 852 0.57 22.66 35.60
N GLU A 853 1.52 21.78 35.27
CA GLU A 853 2.72 22.12 34.50
C GLU A 853 2.36 22.49 33.05
N MET A 854 1.42 21.78 32.43
CA MET A 854 0.92 22.09 31.06
C MET A 854 0.17 23.42 31.01
N LYS A 855 -0.39 23.88 32.13
CA LYS A 855 -1.15 25.13 32.27
C LYS A 855 -0.32 26.29 32.81
N ALA A 856 0.94 26.05 33.16
CA ALA A 856 1.83 27.07 33.70
C ALA A 856 1.89 28.31 32.77
N THR A 857 1.98 29.51 33.35
CA THR A 857 2.01 30.76 32.59
C THR A 857 3.15 30.76 31.58
N TYR A 858 2.79 30.88 30.31
CA TYR A 858 3.76 31.04 29.22
C TYR A 858 4.15 32.51 29.09
N ASP A 859 5.41 32.78 28.80
CA ASP A 859 5.94 34.16 28.87
C ASP A 859 5.80 34.89 27.52
N PHE A 860 4.55 35.07 27.07
CA PHE A 860 4.27 35.96 25.94
C PHE A 860 4.41 37.43 26.32
N THR A 861 4.87 38.26 25.39
CA THR A 861 5.05 39.72 25.64
C THR A 861 3.72 40.44 25.85
N ASP A 862 2.60 39.90 25.39
CA ASP A 862 1.23 40.38 25.51
C ASP A 862 0.34 39.49 26.41
N LYS A 863 0.95 38.74 27.35
CA LYS A 863 0.22 37.79 28.21
C LYS A 863 -0.87 38.47 29.04
N ASP A 864 -0.68 39.74 29.41
CA ASP A 864 -1.62 40.51 30.20
C ASP A 864 -2.83 40.98 29.37
N ASP A 865 -2.78 40.94 28.04
CA ASP A 865 -3.86 41.25 27.13
C ASP A 865 -4.76 40.01 26.86
N ILE A 866 -4.33 38.81 27.29
CA ILE A 866 -5.13 37.60 27.16
C ILE A 866 -6.25 37.60 28.16
N ALA A 867 -7.50 37.68 27.66
CA ALA A 867 -8.68 37.72 28.55
C ALA A 867 -8.73 36.43 29.41
N ALA A 868 -9.12 36.59 30.68
CA ALA A 868 -9.12 35.54 31.71
C ALA A 868 -9.71 34.18 31.26
N PRO A 869 -10.84 34.11 30.50
CA PRO A 869 -11.37 32.81 30.03
C PRO A 869 -10.47 32.03 29.07
N TYR A 870 -9.47 32.66 28.47
CA TYR A 870 -8.58 32.05 27.45
C TYR A 870 -7.20 31.73 28.01
N VAL A 871 -6.80 32.27 29.16
CA VAL A 871 -5.42 32.15 29.70
C VAL A 871 -4.98 30.68 29.82
N GLU A 872 -5.81 29.82 30.41
CA GLU A 872 -5.48 28.43 30.64
C GLU A 872 -5.26 27.68 29.33
N ALA A 873 -6.17 27.89 28.37
CA ALA A 873 -6.06 27.27 27.05
C ALA A 873 -4.84 27.76 26.26
N VAL A 874 -4.57 29.05 26.30
CA VAL A 874 -3.40 29.63 25.60
C VAL A 874 -2.09 29.08 26.18
N ASN A 875 -1.97 29.07 27.50
CA ASN A 875 -0.79 28.52 28.17
C ASN A 875 -0.58 27.03 27.84
N PHE A 876 -1.66 26.24 27.91
CA PHE A 876 -1.60 24.83 27.54
C PHE A 876 -1.10 24.63 26.11
N MET A 877 -1.71 25.30 25.13
CA MET A 877 -1.35 25.17 23.73
C MET A 877 0.07 25.63 23.42
N ALA A 878 0.57 26.60 24.16
CA ALA A 878 1.95 27.11 24.05
C ALA A 878 2.95 26.13 24.67
N ASN A 879 2.70 25.66 25.89
CA ASN A 879 3.57 24.72 26.61
C ASN A 879 3.68 23.37 25.89
N MET A 880 2.61 22.96 25.18
CA MET A 880 2.61 21.77 24.35
C MET A 880 3.16 22.01 22.92
N GLU A 881 3.65 23.19 22.62
CA GLU A 881 4.21 23.62 21.33
C GLU A 881 3.24 23.50 20.12
N PHE A 882 1.98 23.33 20.34
CA PHE A 882 0.97 23.29 19.26
C PHE A 882 0.77 24.67 18.63
N ILE A 883 0.70 25.71 19.46
CA ILE A 883 0.62 27.08 19.00
C ILE A 883 1.85 27.84 19.49
N LYS A 884 2.62 28.36 18.56
CA LYS A 884 3.78 29.23 18.83
C LYS A 884 3.37 30.69 18.71
N GLY A 885 3.99 31.53 19.50
CA GLY A 885 3.87 33.00 19.35
C GLY A 885 4.50 33.49 18.06
N PHE A 886 4.36 34.78 17.81
CA PHE A 886 5.03 35.46 16.70
C PHE A 886 6.53 35.66 17.00
N ALA A 887 7.29 36.06 15.98
CA ALA A 887 8.75 36.21 16.08
C ALA A 887 9.19 37.26 17.12
N ASP A 888 8.34 38.21 17.46
CA ASP A 888 8.58 39.25 18.47
C ASP A 888 8.12 38.82 19.89
N GLY A 889 7.62 37.57 20.02
CA GLY A 889 7.25 36.95 21.29
C GLY A 889 5.82 37.24 21.76
N HIS A 890 4.97 37.93 20.97
CA HIS A 890 3.58 38.10 21.34
C HIS A 890 2.71 36.90 20.88
N PHE A 891 1.55 36.70 21.55
CA PHE A 891 0.58 35.69 21.17
C PHE A 891 -0.47 36.19 20.18
N GLY A 892 -0.93 37.43 20.34
CA GLY A 892 -1.99 38.03 19.52
C GLY A 892 -3.37 37.40 19.77
N PRO A 893 -3.96 37.53 21.00
CA PRO A 893 -5.18 36.81 21.38
C PRO A 893 -6.39 37.14 20.50
N ASP A 894 -6.52 38.38 20.06
CA ASP A 894 -7.62 38.85 19.22
C ASP A 894 -7.34 38.77 17.71
N GLU A 895 -6.12 38.45 17.32
CA GLU A 895 -5.80 38.28 15.92
C GLU A 895 -6.55 37.09 15.34
N THR A 896 -7.03 37.25 14.11
CA THR A 896 -7.76 36.19 13.40
C THR A 896 -6.79 35.17 12.79
N VAL A 897 -7.23 33.92 12.83
CA VAL A 897 -6.44 32.82 12.31
C VAL A 897 -6.61 32.68 10.81
N THR A 898 -5.49 32.54 10.09
CA THR A 898 -5.55 32.22 8.66
C THR A 898 -5.69 30.71 8.43
N ARG A 899 -6.12 30.33 7.22
CA ARG A 899 -6.27 28.91 6.85
C ARG A 899 -4.95 28.17 6.90
N GLY A 900 -3.85 28.80 6.49
CA GLY A 900 -2.50 28.22 6.57
C GLY A 900 -2.04 27.98 8.02
N GLN A 901 -2.32 28.93 8.91
CA GLN A 901 -2.03 28.78 10.35
C GLN A 901 -2.84 27.63 10.96
N ALA A 902 -4.16 27.57 10.68
CA ALA A 902 -5.02 26.50 11.18
C ALA A 902 -4.55 25.14 10.69
N ALA A 903 -4.27 24.98 9.40
CA ALA A 903 -3.77 23.75 8.83
C ALA A 903 -2.49 23.25 9.51
N THR A 904 -1.53 24.15 9.76
CA THR A 904 -0.27 23.81 10.44
C THR A 904 -0.50 23.36 11.89
N VAL A 905 -1.42 23.99 12.61
CA VAL A 905 -1.75 23.61 14.00
C VAL A 905 -2.44 22.24 14.01
N PHE A 906 -3.38 22.02 13.11
CA PHE A 906 -4.09 20.74 13.01
C PHE A 906 -3.16 19.58 12.61
N ALA A 907 -2.20 19.80 11.72
CA ALA A 907 -1.20 18.81 11.37
C ALA A 907 -0.40 18.37 12.61
N ARG A 908 0.08 19.32 13.43
CA ARG A 908 0.81 19.02 14.68
C ARG A 908 -0.03 18.25 15.70
N ILE A 909 -1.30 18.64 15.85
CA ILE A 909 -2.22 17.99 16.79
C ILE A 909 -2.53 16.57 16.34
N PHE A 910 -2.79 16.37 15.05
CA PHE A 910 -3.11 15.05 14.51
C PHE A 910 -2.00 14.04 14.81
N ASP A 911 -0.75 14.41 14.60
CA ASP A 911 0.41 13.53 14.89
C ASP A 911 0.61 13.28 16.40
N ALA A 912 0.02 14.12 17.26
CA ALA A 912 0.10 13.97 18.70
C ALA A 912 -1.02 13.10 19.30
N VAL A 913 -2.20 13.03 18.64
CA VAL A 913 -3.38 12.31 19.18
C VAL A 913 -3.70 10.99 18.47
N ASN A 914 -3.09 10.73 17.29
CA ASN A 914 -3.20 9.50 16.52
C ASN A 914 -1.85 8.81 16.37
#